data_fd074452231f2bc5f49f3f422879c2f3
#
_entry.id   fd074452231f2bc5f49f3f422879c2f3
#
_cell.length_a   1.000
_cell.length_b   1.000
_cell.length_c   1.000
_cell.angle_alpha   90.00
_cell.angle_beta   90.00
_cell.angle_gamma   90.00
#
_symmetry.space_group_name_H-M   'P 1'
#
loop_
_entity.id
_entity.type
_entity.pdbx_description
1 polymer ?
#
loop_
_entity_poly.entity_id
_entity_poly.type
_entity_poly.pdbx_seq_one_letter_code
_entity_poly.pdbx_strand_id
1 'polypeptide(L)'
;MPRPDRRGKSDTRYFLRFAGTATLLLSGTLVLVLYVLPQRYVLSSGFREGTLILPDPSTPFEPMNAARIAELPPPAAPDEIPRGPAEIFWARVIPMLEAERYEAAIPLFADYLGEYPADRDVRREYALTLAAAGYPERAIPLLEQLLAARDDAELRLLLARVLRDVGRVGDASEHYSNLLARTPENEALWLEWAQALAWVRDYAAAEDVLLDALEVYPDSVPLRVELARIYYYTNRLEDADAILADMTETQLVSAGAVALRDDVRWALTPPPEPEVVPPPPPSTLDQAIAARDLGELDRAEELFRAALEENPEDAASWEAWANFLQYEREDFDGALEALKNVERITGGRDSRLQFRMAQLEIWTDRTDDARVRLEALLVLLDEEAAAPVVVAVDEEGADATAESPPVTRADVYALLGDLERWDGDRLAAVGQYERALAEDPEHAGATEGLAIIRADVDRMMIETEQPHLGGIANSLADTDDFLRLDLGGEWFGIDEDWVWGTRTGGRFVEGLDLTGGAAQEEGLFAELEGARWWRWGTIRTALHGGVQTIRAGEVDLGIGASARLVGAGGRRTDVRFDHEPAFGLTNTLQSVQANVRQDRLQASHTEPLGERWVTGVTAEVASIDHVDIAGAARNTRLQGALSVGRILSRQLTLGVSARALHYRDAAPAAAGFPLYWDPDANLSVGPYLQWTRPLSTWWEMDARLTPGVAWINERATTDVEVVPDLSARVGVRREGAKYRTAVEFFYGQGRFTGYRSYGVNVSFGARGWFGRGGSTGRSDDAGSPIR
;
A
#
# COMPACT_ATOMS: atom_id res chain seq x y z
N MET A 1 45.07 -39.74 -8.38
CA MET A 1 45.03 -40.20 -9.79
C MET A 1 44.28 -39.17 -10.60
N PRO A 2 44.81 -38.68 -11.73
CA PRO A 2 44.08 -37.66 -12.50
C PRO A 2 42.78 -38.24 -13.05
N ARG A 3 41.69 -37.52 -12.91
CA ARG A 3 40.38 -37.84 -13.51
C ARG A 3 40.53 -37.94 -15.01
N PRO A 4 39.90 -38.93 -15.70
CA PRO A 4 39.95 -39.01 -17.14
C PRO A 4 39.18 -37.81 -17.72
N ASP A 5 39.80 -37.17 -18.70
CA ASP A 5 39.34 -35.99 -19.41
C ASP A 5 38.11 -36.35 -20.28
N ARG A 6 36.90 -36.27 -19.69
CA ARG A 6 35.58 -36.39 -20.41
C ARG A 6 35.03 -35.03 -20.88
N ARG A 7 35.88 -34.02 -20.95
CA ARG A 7 35.55 -32.60 -21.06
C ARG A 7 34.94 -32.12 -22.39
N GLY A 8 34.62 -32.94 -23.34
CA GLY A 8 34.19 -32.43 -24.66
C GLY A 8 32.79 -32.80 -25.15
N LYS A 9 32.10 -33.76 -24.53
CA LYS A 9 30.82 -34.24 -25.06
C LYS A 9 29.60 -34.11 -24.11
N SER A 10 29.83 -33.89 -22.80
CA SER A 10 28.76 -33.83 -21.83
C SER A 10 28.09 -32.42 -21.82
N ASP A 11 28.87 -31.34 -21.84
CA ASP A 11 28.37 -29.97 -21.73
C ASP A 11 27.32 -29.62 -22.76
N THR A 12 27.51 -30.05 -24.03
CA THR A 12 26.58 -29.76 -25.10
C THR A 12 25.27 -30.55 -24.94
N ARG A 13 25.33 -31.77 -24.42
CA ARG A 13 24.11 -32.58 -24.20
C ARG A 13 23.32 -32.10 -23.04
N TYR A 14 23.93 -31.64 -21.92
CA TYR A 14 23.26 -31.08 -20.79
C TYR A 14 22.65 -29.72 -21.12
N PHE A 15 23.39 -28.85 -21.82
CA PHE A 15 22.89 -27.58 -22.29
C PHE A 15 21.69 -27.78 -23.24
N LEU A 16 21.74 -28.75 -24.17
CA LEU A 16 20.64 -29.06 -25.08
C LEU A 16 19.42 -29.66 -24.34
N ARG A 17 19.65 -30.55 -23.35
CA ARG A 17 18.59 -31.09 -22.48
C ARG A 17 17.97 -29.98 -21.62
N PHE A 18 18.78 -29.17 -20.98
CA PHE A 18 18.32 -28.00 -20.20
C PHE A 18 17.58 -27.02 -21.09
N ALA A 19 18.12 -26.64 -22.23
CA ALA A 19 17.44 -25.76 -23.18
C ALA A 19 16.11 -26.36 -23.67
N GLY A 20 16.10 -27.68 -23.95
CA GLY A 20 14.90 -28.40 -24.29
C GLY A 20 13.85 -28.43 -23.19
N THR A 21 14.27 -28.68 -21.94
CA THR A 21 13.39 -28.72 -20.77
C THR A 21 12.88 -27.32 -20.43
N ALA A 22 13.75 -26.29 -20.45
CA ALA A 22 13.36 -24.91 -20.25
C ALA A 22 12.39 -24.43 -21.34
N THR A 23 12.62 -24.84 -22.61
CA THR A 23 11.71 -24.55 -23.72
C THR A 23 10.38 -25.25 -23.56
N LEU A 24 10.35 -26.51 -23.12
CA LEU A 24 9.13 -27.26 -22.82
C LEU A 24 8.35 -26.66 -21.64
N LEU A 25 9.04 -26.26 -20.56
CA LEU A 25 8.42 -25.61 -19.43
C LEU A 25 7.89 -24.23 -19.79
N LEU A 26 8.66 -23.42 -20.53
CA LEU A 26 8.22 -22.12 -21.04
C LEU A 26 7.05 -22.25 -22.04
N SER A 27 7.13 -23.21 -22.97
CA SER A 27 6.06 -23.47 -23.92
C SER A 27 4.81 -24.02 -23.22
N GLY A 28 4.96 -24.95 -22.28
CA GLY A 28 3.87 -25.50 -21.49
C GLY A 28 3.20 -24.45 -20.63
N THR A 29 3.98 -23.58 -19.98
CA THR A 29 3.49 -22.46 -19.19
C THR A 29 2.83 -21.41 -20.08
N LEU A 30 3.41 -21.13 -21.24
CA LEU A 30 2.84 -20.18 -22.21
C LEU A 30 1.52 -20.70 -22.81
N VAL A 31 1.42 -21.99 -23.11
CA VAL A 31 0.19 -22.63 -23.56
C VAL A 31 -0.86 -22.64 -22.46
N LEU A 32 -0.47 -22.93 -21.21
CA LEU A 32 -1.37 -22.88 -20.06
C LEU A 32 -1.88 -21.46 -19.79
N VAL A 33 -0.98 -20.45 -19.85
CA VAL A 33 -1.32 -19.05 -19.60
C VAL A 33 -2.10 -18.42 -20.77
N LEU A 34 -1.77 -18.77 -22.01
CA LEU A 34 -2.39 -18.13 -23.19
C LEU A 34 -3.61 -18.87 -23.72
N TYR A 35 -3.69 -20.19 -23.55
CA TYR A 35 -4.73 -21.03 -24.16
C TYR A 35 -5.62 -21.75 -23.16
N VAL A 36 -5.09 -22.31 -22.08
CA VAL A 36 -5.87 -23.14 -21.16
C VAL A 36 -6.61 -22.28 -20.13
N LEU A 37 -5.98 -21.22 -19.61
CA LEU A 37 -6.63 -20.33 -18.63
C LEU A 37 -7.82 -19.55 -19.24
N PRO A 38 -7.74 -18.95 -20.43
CA PRO A 38 -8.90 -18.30 -21.04
C PRO A 38 -10.06 -19.25 -21.37
N GLN A 39 -9.77 -20.48 -21.80
CA GLN A 39 -10.82 -21.43 -22.18
C GLN A 39 -11.54 -22.07 -20.98
N ARG A 40 -10.88 -22.20 -19.82
CA ARG A 40 -11.54 -22.67 -18.59
C ARG A 40 -12.47 -21.63 -17.98
N TYR A 41 -12.30 -20.35 -18.31
CA TYR A 41 -13.23 -19.30 -17.85
C TYR A 41 -14.64 -19.46 -18.41
N VAL A 42 -14.79 -20.06 -19.58
CA VAL A 42 -16.11 -20.34 -20.17
C VAL A 42 -16.82 -21.49 -19.46
N LEU A 43 -16.06 -22.38 -18.80
CA LEU A 43 -16.61 -23.52 -18.07
C LEU A 43 -16.86 -23.28 -16.58
N SER A 44 -16.27 -22.22 -15.98
CA SER A 44 -16.39 -21.93 -14.54
C SER A 44 -17.58 -21.04 -14.17
N SER A 45 -18.28 -20.44 -15.14
CA SER A 45 -19.49 -19.65 -14.91
C SER A 45 -20.71 -20.46 -14.47
N GLY A 46 -20.58 -21.80 -14.36
CA GLY A 46 -21.65 -22.70 -13.91
C GLY A 46 -21.49 -23.29 -12.50
N PHE A 47 -20.42 -22.96 -11.79
CA PHE A 47 -20.23 -23.49 -10.43
C PHE A 47 -20.81 -22.56 -9.35
N ARG A 48 -22.04 -22.82 -8.95
CA ARG A 48 -22.57 -22.44 -7.66
C ARG A 48 -21.90 -23.27 -6.56
N GLU A 49 -21.70 -22.63 -5.39
CA GLU A 49 -21.22 -23.22 -4.15
C GLU A 49 -21.80 -24.63 -3.91
N GLY A 50 -20.97 -25.62 -4.00
CA GLY A 50 -21.24 -27.00 -3.67
C GLY A 50 -19.91 -27.74 -3.67
N THR A 51 -19.59 -28.33 -2.53
CA THR A 51 -18.43 -29.21 -2.36
C THR A 51 -18.46 -30.27 -3.45
N LEU A 52 -17.46 -30.26 -4.32
CA LEU A 52 -17.28 -31.31 -5.33
C LEU A 52 -16.83 -32.58 -4.59
N ILE A 53 -17.79 -33.40 -4.17
CA ILE A 53 -17.51 -34.78 -3.77
C ILE A 53 -17.39 -35.56 -5.06
N LEU A 54 -16.18 -35.84 -5.48
CA LEU A 54 -15.94 -36.81 -6.56
C LEU A 54 -16.40 -38.18 -6.02
N PRO A 55 -17.31 -38.88 -6.71
CA PRO A 55 -17.68 -40.23 -6.30
C PRO A 55 -16.46 -41.14 -6.43
N ASP A 56 -16.30 -42.01 -5.46
CA ASP A 56 -15.29 -43.07 -5.46
C ASP A 56 -15.51 -43.91 -6.71
N PRO A 57 -14.50 -44.06 -7.56
CA PRO A 57 -14.63 -44.82 -8.81
C PRO A 57 -14.93 -46.31 -8.61
N SER A 58 -14.88 -46.80 -7.35
CA SER A 58 -15.22 -48.19 -7.01
C SER A 58 -16.69 -48.45 -6.66
N THR A 59 -17.54 -47.41 -6.57
CA THR A 59 -18.98 -47.57 -6.30
C THR A 59 -19.78 -47.70 -7.61
N PRO A 60 -20.59 -48.75 -7.75
CA PRO A 60 -21.47 -48.88 -8.92
C PRO A 60 -22.45 -47.70 -9.00
N PHE A 61 -22.63 -47.15 -10.17
CA PHE A 61 -23.56 -46.07 -10.44
C PHE A 61 -25.01 -46.64 -10.25
N GLU A 62 -25.64 -46.29 -9.14
CA GLU A 62 -27.07 -46.55 -8.97
C GLU A 62 -27.89 -45.48 -9.68
N PRO A 63 -28.76 -45.85 -10.66
CA PRO A 63 -29.62 -44.86 -11.27
C PRO A 63 -30.57 -44.24 -10.25
N MET A 64 -30.62 -42.91 -10.19
CA MET A 64 -31.59 -42.20 -9.36
C MET A 64 -33.01 -42.61 -9.70
N ASN A 65 -33.76 -43.12 -8.71
CA ASN A 65 -35.14 -43.49 -8.90
C ASN A 65 -36.07 -42.27 -8.94
N ALA A 66 -37.23 -42.40 -9.52
CA ALA A 66 -38.21 -41.34 -9.75
C ALA A 66 -38.68 -40.65 -8.42
N ALA A 67 -38.59 -41.32 -7.29
CA ALA A 67 -39.02 -40.78 -6.00
C ALA A 67 -38.00 -39.71 -5.47
N ARG A 68 -36.72 -39.90 -5.78
CA ARG A 68 -35.67 -38.91 -5.37
C ARG A 68 -35.64 -37.66 -6.26
N ILE A 69 -36.14 -37.79 -7.50
CA ILE A 69 -36.32 -36.64 -8.41
C ILE A 69 -37.51 -35.78 -7.95
N ALA A 70 -38.50 -36.32 -7.31
CA ALA A 70 -39.68 -35.59 -6.81
C ALA A 70 -39.38 -34.78 -5.50
N GLU A 71 -38.27 -35.08 -4.83
CA GLU A 71 -37.84 -34.34 -3.62
C GLU A 71 -36.94 -33.14 -3.94
N LEU A 72 -36.53 -32.95 -5.21
CA LEU A 72 -35.77 -31.77 -5.60
C LEU A 72 -36.70 -30.56 -5.68
N PRO A 73 -36.29 -29.37 -5.18
CA PRO A 73 -37.08 -28.17 -5.34
C PRO A 73 -37.30 -27.93 -6.86
N PRO A 74 -38.49 -27.44 -7.23
CA PRO A 74 -38.76 -27.15 -8.63
C PRO A 74 -37.69 -26.22 -9.19
N PRO A 75 -37.24 -26.44 -10.46
CA PRO A 75 -36.31 -25.52 -11.09
C PRO A 75 -36.93 -24.12 -11.09
N ALA A 76 -36.10 -23.12 -10.84
CA ALA A 76 -36.53 -21.72 -10.94
C ALA A 76 -37.23 -21.47 -12.28
N ALA A 77 -38.27 -20.64 -12.25
CA ALA A 77 -39.03 -20.32 -13.46
C ALA A 77 -38.07 -19.82 -14.56
N PRO A 78 -38.31 -20.16 -15.83
CA PRO A 78 -37.41 -19.80 -16.94
C PRO A 78 -37.15 -18.30 -17.09
N ASP A 79 -38.00 -17.47 -16.54
CA ASP A 79 -37.89 -15.99 -16.61
C ASP A 79 -36.95 -15.39 -15.53
N GLU A 80 -36.45 -16.19 -14.57
CA GLU A 80 -35.51 -15.72 -13.53
C GLU A 80 -34.04 -16.07 -13.79
N ILE A 81 -33.72 -16.80 -14.88
CA ILE A 81 -32.35 -17.16 -15.23
C ILE A 81 -31.78 -16.09 -16.17
N PRO A 82 -30.77 -15.31 -15.74
CA PRO A 82 -30.09 -14.36 -16.58
C PRO A 82 -29.54 -15.02 -17.84
N ARG A 83 -29.89 -14.53 -19.02
CA ARG A 83 -29.55 -15.16 -20.31
C ARG A 83 -28.27 -14.62 -20.94
N GLY A 84 -27.74 -13.50 -20.45
CA GLY A 84 -26.56 -12.85 -21.00
C GLY A 84 -25.64 -12.25 -19.94
N PRO A 85 -24.39 -11.92 -20.29
CA PRO A 85 -23.43 -11.31 -19.36
C PRO A 85 -23.96 -10.04 -18.72
N ALA A 86 -24.66 -9.21 -19.50
CA ALA A 86 -25.30 -7.97 -18.99
C ALA A 86 -26.42 -8.26 -17.98
N GLU A 87 -27.26 -9.24 -18.24
CA GLU A 87 -28.36 -9.61 -17.33
C GLU A 87 -27.84 -10.16 -16.00
N ILE A 88 -26.76 -10.95 -16.02
CA ILE A 88 -26.10 -11.46 -14.82
C ILE A 88 -25.48 -10.31 -14.04
N PHE A 89 -24.84 -9.38 -14.72
CA PHE A 89 -24.25 -8.19 -14.13
C PHE A 89 -25.32 -7.32 -13.43
N TRP A 90 -26.41 -6.99 -14.15
CA TRP A 90 -27.49 -6.16 -13.61
C TRP A 90 -28.21 -6.82 -12.43
N ALA A 91 -28.48 -8.11 -12.50
CA ALA A 91 -29.09 -8.84 -11.39
C ALA A 91 -28.25 -8.78 -10.09
N ARG A 92 -26.94 -8.57 -10.22
CA ARG A 92 -26.02 -8.45 -9.07
C ARG A 92 -25.89 -7.00 -8.60
N VAL A 93 -25.90 -6.05 -9.51
CA VAL A 93 -25.58 -4.64 -9.21
C VAL A 93 -26.85 -3.86 -8.78
N ILE A 94 -28.02 -4.08 -9.42
CA ILE A 94 -29.26 -3.36 -9.08
C ILE A 94 -29.58 -3.38 -7.58
N PRO A 95 -29.55 -4.52 -6.87
CA PRO A 95 -29.85 -4.54 -5.44
C PRO A 95 -28.85 -3.74 -4.58
N MET A 96 -27.62 -3.52 -5.10
CA MET A 96 -26.63 -2.70 -4.40
C MET A 96 -26.92 -1.22 -4.61
N LEU A 97 -27.32 -0.83 -5.82
CA LEU A 97 -27.68 0.55 -6.13
C LEU A 97 -28.97 0.96 -5.40
N GLU A 98 -29.98 0.09 -5.36
CA GLU A 98 -31.22 0.30 -4.60
C GLU A 98 -30.99 0.41 -3.09
N ALA A 99 -29.94 -0.24 -2.58
CA ALA A 99 -29.53 -0.16 -1.19
C ALA A 99 -28.51 0.96 -0.92
N GLU A 100 -28.26 1.84 -1.90
CA GLU A 100 -27.27 2.94 -1.87
C GLU A 100 -25.85 2.49 -1.53
N ARG A 101 -25.51 1.20 -1.79
CA ARG A 101 -24.21 0.62 -1.53
C ARG A 101 -23.27 0.84 -2.72
N TYR A 102 -23.08 2.10 -3.09
CA TYR A 102 -22.37 2.50 -4.31
C TYR A 102 -20.93 2.00 -4.36
N GLU A 103 -20.20 2.09 -3.25
CA GLU A 103 -18.81 1.62 -3.18
C GLU A 103 -18.66 0.13 -3.45
N ALA A 104 -19.60 -0.68 -3.00
CA ALA A 104 -19.59 -2.12 -3.27
C ALA A 104 -19.89 -2.45 -4.75
N ALA A 105 -20.60 -1.57 -5.44
CA ALA A 105 -20.92 -1.72 -6.86
C ALA A 105 -19.76 -1.30 -7.79
N ILE A 106 -18.95 -0.31 -7.41
CA ILE A 106 -17.85 0.25 -8.22
C ILE A 106 -16.91 -0.81 -8.80
N PRO A 107 -16.35 -1.77 -8.03
CA PRO A 107 -15.46 -2.79 -8.59
C PRO A 107 -16.16 -3.70 -9.60
N LEU A 108 -17.46 -3.93 -9.43
CA LEU A 108 -18.23 -4.77 -10.36
C LEU A 108 -18.42 -4.07 -11.72
N PHE A 109 -18.65 -2.76 -11.71
CA PHE A 109 -18.69 -1.94 -12.92
C PHE A 109 -17.35 -1.95 -13.63
N ALA A 110 -16.24 -1.74 -12.90
CA ALA A 110 -14.91 -1.73 -13.46
C ALA A 110 -14.51 -3.08 -14.06
N ASP A 111 -14.85 -4.18 -13.41
CA ASP A 111 -14.61 -5.54 -13.89
C ASP A 111 -15.42 -5.84 -15.17
N TYR A 112 -16.69 -5.50 -15.17
CA TYR A 112 -17.56 -5.71 -16.32
C TYR A 112 -17.11 -4.89 -17.54
N LEU A 113 -16.82 -3.60 -17.34
CA LEU A 113 -16.37 -2.72 -18.42
C LEU A 113 -14.96 -3.06 -18.90
N GLY A 114 -14.15 -3.76 -18.11
CA GLY A 114 -12.89 -4.33 -18.52
C GLY A 114 -13.04 -5.43 -19.58
N GLU A 115 -14.14 -6.21 -19.51
CA GLU A 115 -14.47 -7.26 -20.48
C GLU A 115 -15.35 -6.75 -21.63
N TYR A 116 -16.26 -5.82 -21.34
CA TYR A 116 -17.25 -5.26 -22.28
C TYR A 116 -17.13 -3.73 -22.37
N PRO A 117 -16.00 -3.19 -22.87
CA PRO A 117 -15.76 -1.75 -22.86
C PRO A 117 -16.70 -0.94 -23.75
N ALA A 118 -17.42 -1.57 -24.65
CA ALA A 118 -18.38 -0.89 -25.53
C ALA A 118 -19.79 -0.77 -24.95
N ASP A 119 -20.07 -1.41 -23.80
CA ASP A 119 -21.39 -1.34 -23.15
C ASP A 119 -21.62 0.07 -22.59
N ARG A 120 -22.49 0.79 -23.28
CA ARG A 120 -22.75 2.20 -22.97
C ARG A 120 -23.67 2.38 -21.78
N ASP A 121 -24.63 1.49 -21.61
CA ASP A 121 -25.61 1.60 -20.54
C ASP A 121 -24.94 1.32 -19.19
N VAL A 122 -24.08 0.31 -19.16
CA VAL A 122 -23.26 0.01 -17.97
C VAL A 122 -22.26 1.15 -17.67
N ARG A 123 -21.65 1.75 -18.70
CA ARG A 123 -20.74 2.89 -18.52
C ARG A 123 -21.48 4.12 -17.98
N ARG A 124 -22.71 4.36 -18.44
CA ARG A 124 -23.54 5.44 -17.93
C ARG A 124 -23.82 5.24 -16.44
N GLU A 125 -24.27 4.05 -16.07
CA GLU A 125 -24.59 3.75 -14.68
C GLU A 125 -23.36 3.74 -13.79
N TYR A 126 -22.22 3.33 -14.33
CA TYR A 126 -20.94 3.46 -13.62
C TYR A 126 -20.58 4.90 -13.31
N ALA A 127 -20.76 5.81 -14.29
CA ALA A 127 -20.50 7.24 -14.06
C ALA A 127 -21.47 7.84 -13.02
N LEU A 128 -22.76 7.46 -13.06
CA LEU A 128 -23.77 7.82 -12.04
C LEU A 128 -23.37 7.31 -10.66
N THR A 129 -22.98 6.04 -10.57
CA THR A 129 -22.57 5.40 -9.32
C THR A 129 -21.32 6.06 -8.73
N LEU A 130 -20.34 6.42 -9.56
CA LEU A 130 -19.15 7.13 -9.11
C LEU A 130 -19.49 8.52 -8.56
N ALA A 131 -20.37 9.26 -9.24
CA ALA A 131 -20.81 10.56 -8.76
C ALA A 131 -21.56 10.47 -7.43
N ALA A 132 -22.47 9.49 -7.31
CA ALA A 132 -23.23 9.25 -6.07
C ALA A 132 -22.37 8.74 -4.91
N ALA A 133 -21.29 8.01 -5.20
CA ALA A 133 -20.32 7.50 -4.21
C ALA A 133 -19.30 8.57 -3.75
N GLY A 134 -19.35 9.81 -4.29
CA GLY A 134 -18.40 10.86 -3.92
C GLY A 134 -17.05 10.77 -4.67
N TYR A 135 -17.00 10.14 -5.85
CA TYR A 135 -15.80 10.10 -6.72
C TYR A 135 -15.98 10.92 -8.01
N PRO A 136 -16.26 12.23 -7.89
CA PRO A 136 -16.59 13.09 -9.04
C PRO A 136 -15.47 13.15 -10.08
N GLU A 137 -14.21 13.21 -9.67
CA GLU A 137 -13.06 13.26 -10.58
C GLU A 137 -12.93 12.00 -11.47
N ARG A 138 -13.47 10.88 -11.04
CA ARG A 138 -13.51 9.65 -11.83
C ARG A 138 -14.75 9.57 -12.72
N ALA A 139 -15.83 10.24 -12.34
CA ALA A 139 -17.07 10.30 -13.11
C ALA A 139 -16.94 11.23 -14.33
N ILE A 140 -16.27 12.38 -14.19
CA ILE A 140 -16.13 13.41 -15.23
C ILE A 140 -15.67 12.84 -16.57
N PRO A 141 -14.52 12.14 -16.70
CA PRO A 141 -14.05 11.65 -17.99
C PRO A 141 -14.99 10.62 -18.64
N LEU A 142 -15.75 9.88 -17.85
CA LEU A 142 -16.74 8.93 -18.36
C LEU A 142 -17.96 9.64 -18.91
N LEU A 143 -18.43 10.68 -18.22
CA LEU A 143 -19.55 11.52 -18.66
C LEU A 143 -19.19 12.30 -19.92
N GLU A 144 -17.99 12.86 -20.01
CA GLU A 144 -17.49 13.54 -21.22
C GLU A 144 -17.45 12.59 -22.42
N GLN A 145 -16.93 11.36 -22.26
CA GLN A 145 -16.92 10.33 -23.31
C GLN A 145 -18.34 9.94 -23.75
N LEU A 146 -19.26 9.81 -22.83
CA LEU A 146 -20.65 9.48 -23.11
C LEU A 146 -21.33 10.58 -23.91
N LEU A 147 -21.12 11.85 -23.53
CA LEU A 147 -21.66 13.02 -24.21
C LEU A 147 -21.03 13.23 -25.60
N ALA A 148 -19.72 13.01 -25.76
CA ALA A 148 -19.04 13.06 -27.05
C ALA A 148 -19.62 12.03 -28.05
N ALA A 149 -20.06 10.87 -27.57
CA ALA A 149 -20.66 9.85 -28.41
C ALA A 149 -22.13 10.13 -28.78
N ARG A 150 -22.89 10.75 -27.88
CA ARG A 150 -24.27 11.17 -28.08
C ARG A 150 -24.63 12.25 -27.07
N ASP A 151 -25.12 13.37 -27.58
CA ASP A 151 -25.62 14.46 -26.76
C ASP A 151 -26.94 14.09 -26.07
N ASP A 152 -26.87 14.02 -24.75
CA ASP A 152 -27.96 13.64 -23.85
C ASP A 152 -28.11 14.69 -22.76
N ALA A 153 -29.31 15.29 -22.67
CA ALA A 153 -29.55 16.41 -21.76
C ALA A 153 -29.43 16.02 -20.27
N GLU A 154 -29.82 14.79 -19.89
CA GLU A 154 -29.71 14.32 -18.52
C GLU A 154 -28.24 14.11 -18.11
N LEU A 155 -27.43 13.49 -19.00
CA LEU A 155 -25.99 13.31 -18.76
C LEU A 155 -25.26 14.65 -18.74
N ARG A 156 -25.69 15.60 -19.58
CA ARG A 156 -25.11 16.95 -19.60
C ARG A 156 -25.39 17.70 -18.29
N LEU A 157 -26.62 17.58 -17.78
CA LEU A 157 -26.98 18.16 -16.48
C LEU A 157 -26.19 17.52 -15.33
N LEU A 158 -26.05 16.20 -15.36
CA LEU A 158 -25.24 15.50 -14.38
C LEU A 158 -23.78 15.95 -14.41
N LEU A 159 -23.18 16.05 -15.61
CA LEU A 159 -21.80 16.52 -15.74
C LEU A 159 -21.65 17.96 -15.23
N ALA A 160 -22.62 18.84 -15.54
CA ALA A 160 -22.61 20.20 -15.01
C ALA A 160 -22.60 20.23 -13.48
N ARG A 161 -23.43 19.39 -12.85
CA ARG A 161 -23.50 19.28 -11.38
C ARG A 161 -22.22 18.71 -10.78
N VAL A 162 -21.69 17.66 -11.38
CA VAL A 162 -20.42 17.04 -10.92
C VAL A 162 -19.25 18.04 -11.04
N LEU A 163 -19.18 18.80 -12.14
CA LEU A 163 -18.18 19.85 -12.33
C LEU A 163 -18.32 20.98 -11.30
N ARG A 164 -19.57 21.39 -11.01
CA ARG A 164 -19.87 22.35 -9.94
C ARG A 164 -19.37 21.85 -8.58
N ASP A 165 -19.66 20.60 -8.24
CA ASP A 165 -19.37 20.01 -6.93
C ASP A 165 -17.84 19.88 -6.69
N VAL A 166 -17.04 19.77 -7.74
CA VAL A 166 -15.56 19.83 -7.67
C VAL A 166 -14.99 21.25 -7.84
N GLY A 167 -15.85 22.29 -7.86
CA GLY A 167 -15.43 23.67 -7.99
C GLY A 167 -15.04 24.12 -9.41
N ARG A 168 -15.21 23.26 -10.43
CA ARG A 168 -14.94 23.59 -11.85
C ARG A 168 -16.15 24.26 -12.50
N VAL A 169 -16.63 25.35 -11.87
CA VAL A 169 -17.88 26.04 -12.27
C VAL A 169 -17.77 26.68 -13.67
N GLY A 170 -16.57 27.13 -14.07
CA GLY A 170 -16.35 27.65 -15.43
C GLY A 170 -16.65 26.57 -16.50
N ASP A 171 -16.19 25.33 -16.30
CA ASP A 171 -16.48 24.22 -17.22
C ASP A 171 -17.97 23.83 -17.14
N ALA A 172 -18.56 23.82 -15.94
CA ALA A 172 -19.98 23.57 -15.75
C ALA A 172 -20.87 24.59 -16.48
N SER A 173 -20.45 25.85 -16.56
CA SER A 173 -21.21 26.96 -17.20
C SER A 173 -21.49 26.69 -18.68
N GLU A 174 -20.55 26.08 -19.42
CA GLU A 174 -20.78 25.69 -20.82
C GLU A 174 -21.95 24.68 -20.92
N HIS A 175 -22.03 23.75 -20.00
CA HIS A 175 -23.09 22.74 -20.00
C HIS A 175 -24.44 23.32 -19.56
N TYR A 176 -24.48 24.19 -18.55
CA TYR A 176 -25.68 24.90 -18.14
C TYR A 176 -26.24 25.81 -19.27
N SER A 177 -25.39 26.59 -19.90
CA SER A 177 -25.74 27.46 -21.04
C SER A 177 -26.33 26.65 -22.22
N ASN A 178 -25.68 25.50 -22.56
CA ASN A 178 -26.17 24.62 -23.62
C ASN A 178 -27.57 24.02 -23.32
N LEU A 179 -27.81 23.68 -22.07
CA LEU A 179 -29.10 23.13 -21.63
C LEU A 179 -30.20 24.22 -21.70
N LEU A 180 -29.91 25.43 -21.20
CA LEU A 180 -30.85 26.55 -21.19
C LEU A 180 -31.11 27.07 -22.58
N ALA A 181 -30.15 26.96 -23.51
CA ALA A 181 -30.40 27.28 -24.93
C ALA A 181 -31.49 26.40 -25.56
N ARG A 182 -31.74 25.18 -24.99
CA ARG A 182 -32.78 24.23 -25.47
C ARG A 182 -34.06 24.30 -24.64
N THR A 183 -33.93 24.65 -23.39
CA THR A 183 -35.05 24.71 -22.43
C THR A 183 -34.98 25.98 -21.61
N PRO A 184 -35.13 27.16 -22.24
CA PRO A 184 -35.05 28.44 -21.54
C PRO A 184 -36.16 28.62 -20.48
N GLU A 185 -37.22 27.82 -20.61
CA GLU A 185 -38.35 27.75 -19.65
C GLU A 185 -38.04 26.94 -18.37
N ASN A 186 -36.78 26.55 -18.09
CA ASN A 186 -36.40 25.86 -16.87
C ASN A 186 -35.84 26.84 -15.83
N GLU A 187 -36.73 27.45 -15.05
CA GLU A 187 -36.37 28.42 -14.00
C GLU A 187 -35.40 27.85 -12.96
N ALA A 188 -35.61 26.60 -12.55
CA ALA A 188 -34.76 25.95 -11.55
C ALA A 188 -33.31 25.79 -12.04
N LEU A 189 -33.11 25.59 -13.33
CA LEU A 189 -31.78 25.45 -13.92
C LEU A 189 -31.02 26.78 -13.98
N TRP A 190 -31.74 27.89 -14.28
CA TRP A 190 -31.19 29.22 -14.19
C TRP A 190 -30.71 29.55 -12.77
N LEU A 191 -31.54 29.28 -11.80
CA LEU A 191 -31.21 29.51 -10.39
C LEU A 191 -30.02 28.66 -9.93
N GLU A 192 -30.01 27.36 -10.31
CA GLU A 192 -28.91 26.44 -9.98
C GLU A 192 -27.57 26.92 -10.55
N TRP A 193 -27.56 27.42 -11.79
CA TRP A 193 -26.35 27.94 -12.40
C TRP A 193 -25.84 29.20 -11.72
N ALA A 194 -26.73 30.16 -11.47
CA ALA A 194 -26.39 31.40 -10.79
C ALA A 194 -25.82 31.14 -9.38
N GLN A 195 -26.42 30.22 -8.64
CA GLN A 195 -25.93 29.82 -7.31
C GLN A 195 -24.56 29.15 -7.38
N ALA A 196 -24.28 28.33 -8.40
CA ALA A 196 -22.98 27.74 -8.62
C ALA A 196 -21.89 28.79 -8.84
N LEU A 197 -22.18 29.81 -9.65
CA LEU A 197 -21.27 30.94 -9.90
C LEU A 197 -21.04 31.76 -8.61
N ALA A 198 -22.11 32.02 -7.85
CA ALA A 198 -22.02 32.74 -6.58
C ALA A 198 -21.18 31.99 -5.55
N TRP A 199 -21.23 30.67 -5.54
CA TRP A 199 -20.44 29.82 -4.65
C TRP A 199 -18.93 30.00 -4.86
N VAL A 200 -18.48 30.11 -6.11
CA VAL A 200 -17.07 30.39 -6.45
C VAL A 200 -16.74 31.88 -6.46
N ARG A 201 -17.67 32.72 -5.94
CA ARG A 201 -17.56 34.19 -5.87
C ARG A 201 -17.44 34.88 -7.22
N ASP A 202 -17.84 34.25 -8.31
CA ASP A 202 -17.98 34.91 -9.61
C ASP A 202 -19.32 35.63 -9.69
N TYR A 203 -19.43 36.68 -8.88
CA TYR A 203 -20.67 37.45 -8.74
C TYR A 203 -21.07 38.18 -10.02
N ALA A 204 -20.10 38.58 -10.87
CA ALA A 204 -20.38 39.22 -12.13
C ALA A 204 -21.09 38.28 -13.11
N ALA A 205 -20.58 37.07 -13.28
CA ALA A 205 -21.22 36.08 -14.14
C ALA A 205 -22.56 35.60 -13.53
N ALA A 206 -22.67 35.50 -12.20
CA ALA A 206 -23.91 35.18 -11.53
C ALA A 206 -25.00 36.26 -11.76
N GLU A 207 -24.63 37.55 -11.71
CA GLU A 207 -25.53 38.68 -12.02
C GLU A 207 -26.04 38.58 -13.46
N ASP A 208 -25.12 38.40 -14.45
CA ASP A 208 -25.48 38.29 -15.88
C ASP A 208 -26.50 37.16 -16.10
N VAL A 209 -26.25 35.98 -15.53
CA VAL A 209 -27.14 34.80 -15.62
C VAL A 209 -28.49 35.08 -14.98
N LEU A 210 -28.53 35.76 -13.84
CA LEU A 210 -29.81 36.13 -13.18
C LEU A 210 -30.59 37.18 -13.95
N LEU A 211 -29.92 38.14 -14.58
CA LEU A 211 -30.58 39.12 -15.42
C LEU A 211 -31.18 38.48 -16.67
N ASP A 212 -30.45 37.61 -17.35
CA ASP A 212 -30.94 36.84 -18.49
C ASP A 212 -32.15 35.96 -18.07
N ALA A 213 -32.08 35.34 -16.90
CA ALA A 213 -33.18 34.55 -16.36
C ALA A 213 -34.43 35.39 -16.05
N LEU A 214 -34.26 36.64 -15.57
CA LEU A 214 -35.33 37.56 -15.26
C LEU A 214 -35.96 38.20 -16.51
N GLU A 215 -35.26 38.17 -17.66
CA GLU A 215 -35.91 38.50 -18.95
C GLU A 215 -36.97 37.44 -19.31
N VAL A 216 -36.77 36.20 -18.97
CA VAL A 216 -37.69 35.09 -19.20
C VAL A 216 -38.77 35.01 -18.09
N TYR A 217 -38.36 35.26 -16.83
CA TYR A 217 -39.19 35.17 -15.62
C TYR A 217 -39.19 36.44 -14.79
N PRO A 218 -39.78 37.55 -15.26
CA PRO A 218 -39.70 38.85 -14.59
C PRO A 218 -40.21 38.86 -13.16
N ASP A 219 -41.23 38.02 -12.88
CA ASP A 219 -41.90 37.96 -11.58
C ASP A 219 -41.37 36.85 -10.66
N SER A 220 -40.29 36.14 -11.04
CA SER A 220 -39.74 35.06 -10.24
C SER A 220 -39.16 35.55 -8.92
N VAL A 221 -39.75 35.12 -7.84
CA VAL A 221 -39.34 35.45 -6.47
C VAL A 221 -37.95 34.85 -6.16
N PRO A 222 -37.65 33.54 -6.45
CA PRO A 222 -36.36 32.97 -6.19
C PRO A 222 -35.20 33.65 -6.93
N LEU A 223 -35.38 33.99 -8.22
CA LEU A 223 -34.33 34.63 -9.00
C LEU A 223 -34.06 36.06 -8.51
N ARG A 224 -35.15 36.82 -8.18
CA ARG A 224 -35.02 38.18 -7.64
C ARG A 224 -34.32 38.20 -6.28
N VAL A 225 -34.63 37.25 -5.41
CA VAL A 225 -33.95 37.13 -4.11
C VAL A 225 -32.47 36.76 -4.26
N GLU A 226 -32.14 35.86 -5.20
CA GLU A 226 -30.76 35.55 -5.47
C GLU A 226 -29.97 36.71 -6.06
N LEU A 227 -30.57 37.49 -6.96
CA LEU A 227 -29.98 38.74 -7.48
C LEU A 227 -29.76 39.77 -6.36
N ALA A 228 -30.72 39.93 -5.47
CA ALA A 228 -30.57 40.82 -4.32
C ALA A 228 -29.44 40.35 -3.38
N ARG A 229 -29.25 39.02 -3.25
CA ARG A 229 -28.14 38.43 -2.49
C ARG A 229 -26.78 38.71 -3.13
N ILE A 230 -26.68 38.62 -4.47
CA ILE A 230 -25.47 39.01 -5.21
C ILE A 230 -25.15 40.47 -4.98
N TYR A 231 -26.17 41.35 -5.06
CA TYR A 231 -25.99 42.79 -4.81
C TYR A 231 -25.55 43.07 -3.36
N TYR A 232 -26.04 42.32 -2.37
CA TYR A 232 -25.60 42.41 -1.00
C TYR A 232 -24.12 42.05 -0.86
N TYR A 233 -23.67 40.89 -1.44
CA TYR A 233 -22.29 40.45 -1.39
C TYR A 233 -21.32 41.34 -2.18
N THR A 234 -21.81 42.07 -3.18
CA THR A 234 -21.01 43.01 -3.94
C THR A 234 -21.11 44.46 -3.42
N ASN A 235 -21.67 44.65 -2.22
CA ASN A 235 -21.85 45.91 -1.52
C ASN A 235 -22.71 46.95 -2.35
N ARG A 236 -23.58 46.46 -3.20
CA ARG A 236 -24.56 47.26 -3.95
C ARG A 236 -25.88 47.27 -3.21
N LEU A 237 -25.85 47.85 -1.99
CA LEU A 237 -26.96 47.76 -1.02
C LEU A 237 -28.25 48.42 -1.49
N GLU A 238 -28.15 49.56 -2.20
CA GLU A 238 -29.32 50.27 -2.75
C GLU A 238 -30.01 49.43 -3.84
N ASP A 239 -29.27 48.70 -4.68
CA ASP A 239 -29.82 47.81 -5.69
C ASP A 239 -30.49 46.60 -5.05
N ALA A 240 -29.90 46.05 -4.00
CA ALA A 240 -30.46 44.96 -3.21
C ALA A 240 -31.78 45.39 -2.52
N ASP A 241 -31.80 46.56 -1.86
CA ASP A 241 -33.00 47.10 -1.21
C ASP A 241 -34.12 47.41 -2.21
N ALA A 242 -33.80 47.94 -3.39
CA ALA A 242 -34.77 48.18 -4.45
C ALA A 242 -35.51 46.90 -4.88
N ILE A 243 -34.77 45.78 -5.04
CA ILE A 243 -35.39 44.49 -5.38
C ILE A 243 -36.27 43.99 -4.22
N LEU A 244 -35.72 44.00 -2.98
CA LEU A 244 -36.39 43.43 -1.81
C LEU A 244 -37.61 44.29 -1.36
N ALA A 245 -37.56 45.63 -1.55
CA ALA A 245 -38.65 46.53 -1.24
C ALA A 245 -39.86 46.39 -2.17
N ASP A 246 -39.65 45.93 -3.42
CA ASP A 246 -40.73 45.66 -4.39
C ASP A 246 -41.44 44.32 -4.11
N MET A 247 -40.96 43.53 -3.14
CA MET A 247 -41.55 42.23 -2.78
C MET A 247 -42.53 42.37 -1.59
N THR A 248 -43.58 41.59 -1.65
CA THR A 248 -44.54 41.51 -0.52
C THR A 248 -43.95 40.70 0.63
N GLU A 249 -44.40 40.99 1.85
CA GLU A 249 -43.96 40.23 3.05
C GLU A 249 -44.17 38.72 2.91
N THR A 250 -45.28 38.31 2.30
CA THR A 250 -45.55 36.90 2.02
C THR A 250 -44.53 36.29 1.07
N GLN A 251 -44.04 37.01 0.04
CA GLN A 251 -43.00 36.57 -0.88
C GLN A 251 -41.63 36.45 -0.17
N LEU A 252 -41.30 37.43 0.65
CA LEU A 252 -40.06 37.42 1.43
C LEU A 252 -40.01 36.24 2.42
N VAL A 253 -41.09 35.99 3.14
CA VAL A 253 -41.21 34.85 4.08
C VAL A 253 -41.10 33.52 3.34
N SER A 254 -41.84 33.38 2.21
CA SER A 254 -41.83 32.12 1.45
C SER A 254 -40.47 31.81 0.81
N ALA A 255 -39.70 32.84 0.49
CA ALA A 255 -38.37 32.71 -0.09
C ALA A 255 -37.24 32.70 0.98
N GLY A 256 -37.57 32.84 2.27
CA GLY A 256 -36.57 32.91 3.36
C GLY A 256 -35.66 34.17 3.28
N ALA A 257 -36.17 35.25 2.67
CA ALA A 257 -35.39 36.45 2.38
C ALA A 257 -35.62 37.61 3.38
N VAL A 258 -36.35 37.36 4.46
CA VAL A 258 -36.62 38.39 5.48
C VAL A 258 -35.34 38.86 6.16
N ALA A 259 -34.47 37.93 6.54
CA ALA A 259 -33.16 38.24 7.14
C ALA A 259 -32.26 39.06 6.18
N LEU A 260 -32.19 38.68 4.90
CA LEU A 260 -31.42 39.41 3.90
C LEU A 260 -31.95 40.87 3.76
N ARG A 261 -33.28 41.06 3.72
CA ARG A 261 -33.85 42.41 3.69
C ARG A 261 -33.46 43.23 4.95
N ASP A 262 -33.56 42.60 6.11
CA ASP A 262 -33.24 43.26 7.37
C ASP A 262 -31.75 43.63 7.47
N ASP A 263 -30.88 42.72 7.02
CA ASP A 263 -29.43 42.95 6.91
C ASP A 263 -29.10 44.11 5.93
N VAL A 264 -29.71 44.13 4.75
CA VAL A 264 -29.56 45.21 3.75
C VAL A 264 -30.00 46.53 4.34
N ARG A 265 -31.19 46.60 4.99
CA ARG A 265 -31.71 47.81 5.59
C ARG A 265 -30.85 48.29 6.78
N TRP A 266 -30.35 47.35 7.59
CA TRP A 266 -29.44 47.68 8.65
C TRP A 266 -28.12 48.29 8.13
N ALA A 267 -27.59 47.73 7.05
CA ALA A 267 -26.38 48.22 6.40
C ALA A 267 -26.59 49.60 5.72
N LEU A 268 -27.78 49.90 5.24
CA LEU A 268 -28.17 51.22 4.66
C LEU A 268 -28.51 52.26 5.70
N THR A 269 -28.91 51.86 6.91
CA THR A 269 -29.29 52.76 7.99
C THR A 269 -28.13 52.87 8.96
N PRO A 270 -27.24 53.88 8.85
CA PRO A 270 -26.19 54.01 9.82
C PRO A 270 -26.86 54.23 11.21
N PRO A 271 -26.38 53.50 12.24
CA PRO A 271 -26.83 53.76 13.60
C PRO A 271 -26.59 55.23 13.91
N PRO A 272 -27.45 55.90 14.76
CA PRO A 272 -27.19 57.26 15.20
C PRO A 272 -25.82 57.30 15.79
N GLU A 273 -24.96 58.20 15.32
CA GLU A 273 -23.61 58.39 15.83
C GLU A 273 -23.64 58.46 17.37
N PRO A 274 -23.05 57.51 18.09
CA PRO A 274 -22.72 57.73 19.50
C PRO A 274 -21.77 58.91 19.50
N GLU A 275 -21.89 59.77 20.50
CA GLU A 275 -20.98 60.87 20.77
C GLU A 275 -19.57 60.34 20.94
N VAL A 276 -18.80 60.26 19.81
CA VAL A 276 -17.52 59.60 19.70
C VAL A 276 -16.48 60.47 20.38
N VAL A 277 -16.05 60.03 21.55
CA VAL A 277 -14.66 60.27 21.95
C VAL A 277 -13.84 59.55 20.85
N PRO A 278 -13.03 60.22 20.05
CA PRO A 278 -12.28 59.53 18.97
C PRO A 278 -11.47 58.44 19.59
N PRO A 279 -11.60 57.20 19.11
CA PRO A 279 -10.73 56.11 19.60
C PRO A 279 -9.30 56.54 19.42
N PRO A 280 -8.36 56.10 20.31
CA PRO A 280 -6.97 56.35 20.08
C PRO A 280 -6.62 55.79 18.67
N PRO A 281 -5.71 56.45 17.94
CA PRO A 281 -5.34 55.98 16.61
C PRO A 281 -4.96 54.47 16.72
N PRO A 282 -5.40 53.64 15.75
CA PRO A 282 -5.14 52.22 15.79
C PRO A 282 -3.62 51.99 15.94
N SER A 283 -3.24 51.09 16.84
CA SER A 283 -1.82 50.74 17.03
C SER A 283 -1.22 50.25 15.71
N THR A 284 0.12 50.25 15.58
CA THR A 284 0.80 49.71 14.39
C THR A 284 0.46 48.26 14.20
N LEU A 285 0.23 47.50 15.30
CA LEU A 285 -0.25 46.10 15.23
C LEU A 285 -1.68 46.02 14.63
N ASP A 286 -2.61 46.90 15.12
CA ASP A 286 -3.98 46.89 14.57
C ASP A 286 -4.00 47.24 13.05
N GLN A 287 -3.13 48.15 12.65
CA GLN A 287 -2.97 48.48 11.23
C GLN A 287 -2.39 47.31 10.42
N ALA A 288 -1.48 46.53 11.01
CA ALA A 288 -0.92 45.33 10.36
C ALA A 288 -1.98 44.24 10.16
N ILE A 289 -2.79 44.01 11.21
CA ILE A 289 -3.91 43.05 11.15
C ILE A 289 -4.95 43.50 10.11
N ALA A 290 -5.32 44.79 10.11
CA ALA A 290 -6.25 45.34 9.12
C ALA A 290 -5.72 45.21 7.67
N ALA A 291 -4.44 45.46 7.45
CA ALA A 291 -3.83 45.28 6.13
C ALA A 291 -3.82 43.78 5.69
N ARG A 292 -3.59 42.85 6.61
CA ARG A 292 -3.71 41.40 6.35
C ARG A 292 -5.13 41.03 5.93
N ASP A 293 -6.13 41.49 6.68
CA ASP A 293 -7.55 41.16 6.44
C ASP A 293 -8.07 41.75 5.13
N LEU A 294 -7.44 42.83 4.62
CA LEU A 294 -7.67 43.40 3.30
C LEU A 294 -6.88 42.70 2.18
N GLY A 295 -6.06 41.71 2.51
CA GLY A 295 -5.21 41.01 1.55
C GLY A 295 -3.98 41.80 1.06
N GLU A 296 -3.66 42.94 1.72
CA GLU A 296 -2.50 43.78 1.42
C GLU A 296 -1.24 43.18 2.10
N LEU A 297 -0.87 41.95 1.70
CA LEU A 297 0.10 41.13 2.46
C LEU A 297 1.49 41.77 2.60
N ASP A 298 1.98 42.46 1.55
CA ASP A 298 3.29 43.14 1.62
C ASP A 298 3.27 44.30 2.62
N ARG A 299 2.18 45.07 2.60
CA ARG A 299 1.97 46.14 3.56
C ARG A 299 1.78 45.63 4.98
N ALA A 300 1.04 44.56 5.15
CA ALA A 300 0.88 43.91 6.46
C ALA A 300 2.22 43.48 7.01
N GLU A 301 3.09 42.89 6.18
CA GLU A 301 4.43 42.47 6.55
C GLU A 301 5.30 43.64 7.03
N GLU A 302 5.28 44.78 6.31
CA GLU A 302 6.00 46.00 6.72
C GLU A 302 5.49 46.52 8.09
N LEU A 303 4.17 46.53 8.26
CA LEU A 303 3.55 46.99 9.51
C LEU A 303 3.80 46.05 10.68
N PHE A 304 3.76 44.72 10.47
CA PHE A 304 4.15 43.76 11.53
C PHE A 304 5.58 43.96 11.97
N ARG A 305 6.52 44.17 11.03
CA ARG A 305 7.93 44.46 11.37
C ARG A 305 8.06 45.77 12.14
N ALA A 306 7.35 46.81 11.72
CA ALA A 306 7.33 48.07 12.42
C ALA A 306 6.76 47.95 13.85
N ALA A 307 5.68 47.20 14.07
CA ALA A 307 5.12 46.93 15.38
C ALA A 307 6.11 46.20 16.28
N LEU A 308 6.86 45.25 15.76
CA LEU A 308 7.92 44.52 16.50
C LEU A 308 9.13 45.39 16.81
N GLU A 309 9.47 46.36 15.96
CA GLU A 309 10.50 47.36 16.24
C GLU A 309 10.06 48.36 17.32
N GLU A 310 8.78 48.78 17.30
CA GLU A 310 8.23 49.68 18.29
C GLU A 310 8.17 49.06 19.71
N ASN A 311 7.78 47.77 19.78
CA ASN A 311 7.68 47.07 21.06
C ASN A 311 8.19 45.62 20.93
N PRO A 312 9.52 45.39 21.06
CA PRO A 312 10.12 44.04 20.91
C PRO A 312 9.72 43.03 22.00
N GLU A 313 9.21 43.49 23.14
CA GLU A 313 8.79 42.67 24.27
C GLU A 313 7.26 42.48 24.32
N ASP A 314 6.54 42.81 23.23
CA ASP A 314 5.11 42.57 23.13
C ASP A 314 4.84 41.17 22.53
N ALA A 315 4.42 40.24 23.38
CA ALA A 315 4.11 38.86 22.98
C ALA A 315 2.99 38.80 21.96
N ALA A 316 1.99 39.69 22.04
CA ALA A 316 0.87 39.70 21.10
C ALA A 316 1.30 40.05 19.64
N SER A 317 2.23 41.03 19.52
CA SER A 317 2.81 41.37 18.22
C SER A 317 3.62 40.23 17.61
N TRP A 318 4.39 39.50 18.41
CA TRP A 318 5.15 38.33 17.96
C TRP A 318 4.22 37.18 17.59
N GLU A 319 3.13 36.95 18.33
CA GLU A 319 2.16 35.91 18.00
C GLU A 319 1.38 36.23 16.71
N ALA A 320 0.95 37.47 16.53
CA ALA A 320 0.29 37.92 15.30
C ALA A 320 1.24 37.83 14.10
N TRP A 321 2.52 38.17 14.28
CA TRP A 321 3.55 37.96 13.25
C TRP A 321 3.76 36.50 12.91
N ALA A 322 3.81 35.58 13.91
CA ALA A 322 3.90 34.16 13.70
C ALA A 322 2.69 33.62 12.92
N ASN A 323 1.48 34.09 13.26
CA ASN A 323 0.25 33.76 12.54
C ASN A 323 0.34 34.18 11.07
N PHE A 324 0.77 35.41 10.80
CA PHE A 324 0.94 35.93 9.45
C PHE A 324 1.94 35.09 8.66
N LEU A 325 3.11 34.78 9.21
CA LEU A 325 4.11 33.97 8.55
C LEU A 325 3.61 32.55 8.25
N GLN A 326 2.93 31.94 9.23
CA GLN A 326 2.43 30.57 9.09
C GLN A 326 1.33 30.42 8.05
N TYR A 327 0.32 31.30 8.09
CA TYR A 327 -0.91 31.11 7.30
C TYR A 327 -0.95 31.89 5.99
N GLU A 328 -0.27 33.06 5.93
CA GLU A 328 -0.31 33.91 4.73
C GLU A 328 0.96 33.81 3.89
N ARG A 329 2.10 33.46 4.51
CA ARG A 329 3.39 33.34 3.80
C ARG A 329 3.88 31.90 3.71
N GLU A 330 3.28 30.95 4.40
CA GLU A 330 3.74 29.54 4.53
C GLU A 330 5.22 29.46 4.95
N ASP A 331 5.71 30.48 5.68
CA ASP A 331 7.06 30.53 6.24
C ASP A 331 7.07 29.94 7.64
N PHE A 332 7.13 28.61 7.71
CA PHE A 332 7.09 27.88 8.98
C PHE A 332 8.34 28.08 9.84
N ASP A 333 9.52 28.26 9.21
CA ASP A 333 10.75 28.60 9.92
C ASP A 333 10.67 29.99 10.57
N GLY A 334 10.22 30.98 9.84
CA GLY A 334 9.98 32.33 10.34
C GLY A 334 8.95 32.36 11.46
N ALA A 335 7.85 31.59 11.30
CA ALA A 335 6.81 31.47 12.33
C ALA A 335 7.36 30.83 13.61
N LEU A 336 8.18 29.78 13.51
CA LEU A 336 8.81 29.15 14.66
C LEU A 336 9.76 30.11 15.39
N GLU A 337 10.56 30.89 14.68
CA GLU A 337 11.44 31.90 15.29
C GLU A 337 10.65 33.02 15.99
N ALA A 338 9.51 33.43 15.42
CA ALA A 338 8.60 34.36 16.05
C ALA A 338 8.01 33.81 17.36
N LEU A 339 7.56 32.54 17.36
CA LEU A 339 7.03 31.89 18.56
C LEU A 339 8.11 31.65 19.63
N LYS A 340 9.38 31.48 19.28
CA LYS A 340 10.49 31.47 20.27
C LYS A 340 10.62 32.79 21.00
N ASN A 341 10.33 33.93 20.37
CA ASN A 341 10.26 35.19 21.05
C ASN A 341 9.06 35.27 22.02
N VAL A 342 7.89 34.74 21.58
CA VAL A 342 6.73 34.62 22.50
C VAL A 342 7.12 33.77 23.73
N GLU A 343 7.73 32.59 23.50
CA GLU A 343 8.21 31.71 24.57
C GLU A 343 9.17 32.41 25.53
N ARG A 344 10.12 33.16 25.01
CA ARG A 344 11.07 33.94 25.81
C ARG A 344 10.40 35.02 26.66
N ILE A 345 9.42 35.73 26.10
CA ILE A 345 8.70 36.83 26.75
C ILE A 345 7.74 36.31 27.83
N THR A 346 6.99 35.25 27.52
CA THR A 346 5.95 34.68 28.39
C THR A 346 6.51 33.69 29.41
N GLY A 347 7.75 33.24 29.24
CA GLY A 347 8.37 32.21 30.08
C GLY A 347 7.99 30.78 29.73
N GLY A 348 7.32 30.55 28.59
CA GLY A 348 7.15 29.23 27.95
C GLY A 348 6.21 28.25 28.67
N ARG A 349 5.39 28.69 29.62
CA ARG A 349 4.46 27.83 30.39
C ARG A 349 3.07 27.68 29.76
N ASP A 350 2.87 28.17 28.54
CA ASP A 350 1.63 28.01 27.79
C ASP A 350 1.66 26.70 27.01
N SER A 351 0.80 25.76 27.38
CA SER A 351 0.68 24.44 26.72
C SER A 351 0.31 24.54 25.24
N ARG A 352 -0.54 25.51 24.87
CA ARG A 352 -0.92 25.75 23.46
C ARG A 352 0.26 26.22 22.61
N LEU A 353 1.04 27.18 23.17
CA LEU A 353 2.26 27.67 22.53
C LEU A 353 3.25 26.54 22.31
N GLN A 354 3.52 25.71 23.32
CA GLN A 354 4.46 24.59 23.22
C GLN A 354 4.01 23.55 22.19
N PHE A 355 2.72 23.21 22.16
CA PHE A 355 2.17 22.27 21.18
C PHE A 355 2.28 22.79 19.75
N ARG A 356 1.93 24.07 19.53
CA ARG A 356 2.05 24.71 18.22
C ARG A 356 3.51 24.78 17.74
N MET A 357 4.44 25.10 18.62
CA MET A 357 5.86 25.10 18.29
C MET A 357 6.34 23.71 17.89
N ALA A 358 5.90 22.66 18.60
CA ALA A 358 6.21 21.28 18.22
C ALA A 358 5.67 20.92 16.81
N GLN A 359 4.46 21.37 16.47
CA GLN A 359 3.91 21.17 15.12
C GLN A 359 4.76 21.87 14.04
N LEU A 360 5.21 23.11 14.30
CA LEU A 360 6.08 23.84 13.39
C LEU A 360 7.46 23.19 13.26
N GLU A 361 8.03 22.69 14.37
CA GLU A 361 9.28 21.93 14.35
C GLU A 361 9.17 20.68 13.48
N ILE A 362 8.03 19.99 13.51
CA ILE A 362 7.74 18.86 12.61
C ILE A 362 7.72 19.33 11.15
N TRP A 363 6.98 20.39 10.83
CA TRP A 363 6.86 20.89 9.45
C TRP A 363 8.16 21.44 8.88
N THR A 364 9.11 21.80 9.74
CA THR A 364 10.45 22.27 9.37
C THR A 364 11.53 21.18 9.47
N ASP A 365 11.14 19.90 9.53
CA ASP A 365 12.03 18.72 9.60
C ASP A 365 12.93 18.67 10.86
N ARG A 366 12.49 19.30 11.95
CA ARG A 366 13.16 19.31 13.26
C ARG A 366 12.49 18.34 14.21
N THR A 367 12.35 17.10 13.78
CA THR A 367 11.57 16.07 14.49
C THR A 367 12.13 15.73 15.88
N ASP A 368 13.46 15.77 16.05
CA ASP A 368 14.10 15.55 17.34
C ASP A 368 13.76 16.66 18.35
N ASP A 369 13.77 17.94 17.91
CA ASP A 369 13.41 19.08 18.75
C ASP A 369 11.94 19.01 19.15
N ALA A 370 11.06 18.68 18.20
CA ALA A 370 9.64 18.47 18.45
C ALA A 370 9.38 17.37 19.48
N ARG A 371 10.09 16.25 19.41
CA ARG A 371 9.99 15.15 20.37
C ARG A 371 10.34 15.62 21.78
N VAL A 372 11.47 16.30 21.93
CA VAL A 372 11.91 16.84 23.23
C VAL A 372 10.88 17.83 23.79
N ARG A 373 10.32 18.70 22.94
CA ARG A 373 9.29 19.67 23.34
C ARG A 373 8.00 18.99 23.76
N LEU A 374 7.52 18.00 23.02
CA LEU A 374 6.31 17.26 23.35
C LEU A 374 6.45 16.46 24.66
N GLU A 375 7.62 15.85 24.90
CA GLU A 375 7.90 15.19 26.18
C GLU A 375 7.93 16.18 27.36
N ALA A 376 8.49 17.37 27.14
CA ALA A 376 8.45 18.45 28.16
C ALA A 376 7.03 18.98 28.38
N LEU A 377 6.21 19.04 27.30
CA LEU A 377 4.81 19.45 27.39
C LEU A 377 3.96 18.50 28.24
N LEU A 378 4.22 17.19 28.18
CA LEU A 378 3.54 16.22 29.06
C LEU A 378 3.79 16.53 30.55
N VAL A 379 5.02 16.93 30.89
CA VAL A 379 5.36 17.33 32.26
C VAL A 379 4.63 18.61 32.64
N LEU A 380 4.56 19.59 31.74
CA LEU A 380 3.84 20.83 31.94
C LEU A 380 2.33 20.58 32.19
N LEU A 381 1.71 19.74 31.38
CA LEU A 381 0.29 19.37 31.55
C LEU A 381 0.04 18.61 32.85
N ASP A 382 1.00 17.82 33.35
CA ASP A 382 0.91 17.17 34.67
C ASP A 382 0.99 18.23 35.82
N GLU A 383 1.84 19.25 35.66
CA GLU A 383 1.92 20.37 36.61
C GLU A 383 0.65 21.21 36.62
N GLU A 384 0.08 21.51 35.45
CA GLU A 384 -1.19 22.23 35.30
C GLU A 384 -2.36 21.47 35.94
N ALA A 385 -2.43 20.14 35.70
CA ALA A 385 -3.47 19.29 36.31
C ALA A 385 -3.36 19.18 37.85
N ALA A 386 -2.14 19.30 38.42
CA ALA A 386 -1.89 19.22 39.84
C ALA A 386 -2.11 20.56 40.56
N ALA A 387 -2.19 21.67 39.80
CA ALA A 387 -2.42 22.99 40.38
C ALA A 387 -3.85 23.10 40.98
N PRO A 388 -4.03 23.70 42.15
CA PRO A 388 -5.36 23.87 42.73
C PRO A 388 -6.22 24.76 41.79
N VAL A 389 -7.39 24.28 41.40
CA VAL A 389 -8.35 25.05 40.61
C VAL A 389 -8.76 26.28 41.34
N VAL A 390 -8.20 27.42 41.01
CA VAL A 390 -8.68 28.73 41.45
C VAL A 390 -9.90 29.03 40.58
N VAL A 391 -11.10 28.78 41.14
CA VAL A 391 -12.34 29.17 40.47
C VAL A 391 -12.35 30.69 40.46
N ALA A 392 -11.95 31.31 39.36
CA ALA A 392 -12.26 32.71 39.10
C ALA A 392 -13.77 32.78 38.94
N VAL A 393 -14.42 33.51 39.84
CA VAL A 393 -15.82 33.90 39.71
C VAL A 393 -15.83 35.04 38.72
N ASP A 394 -16.07 34.75 37.46
CA ASP A 394 -16.18 35.76 36.42
C ASP A 394 -17.43 36.59 36.64
N GLU A 395 -17.24 37.91 36.70
CA GLU A 395 -18.29 38.90 36.61
C GLU A 395 -18.91 38.83 35.22
N GLU A 396 -20.21 38.77 35.14
CA GLU A 396 -21.05 38.74 33.94
C GLU A 396 -20.59 39.81 32.91
N GLY A 397 -20.20 39.39 31.71
CA GLY A 397 -20.22 40.29 30.56
C GLY A 397 -19.06 40.30 29.59
N ALA A 398 -18.21 39.26 29.52
CA ALA A 398 -17.26 39.15 28.42
C ALA A 398 -17.84 38.21 27.32
N ASP A 399 -17.97 38.73 26.11
CA ASP A 399 -18.27 38.01 24.90
C ASP A 399 -17.29 36.82 24.79
N ALA A 400 -17.78 35.61 24.93
CA ALA A 400 -17.00 34.41 24.78
C ALA A 400 -16.58 34.28 23.29
N THR A 401 -15.47 34.95 22.97
CA THR A 401 -14.72 34.54 21.76
C THR A 401 -14.42 33.08 21.96
N ALA A 402 -14.85 32.23 21.02
CA ALA A 402 -14.69 30.78 21.09
C ALA A 402 -13.22 30.46 21.29
N GLU A 403 -12.81 30.26 22.55
CA GLU A 403 -11.48 29.78 22.87
C GLU A 403 -11.32 28.40 22.28
N SER A 404 -10.28 28.23 21.50
CA SER A 404 -9.90 26.91 20.98
C SER A 404 -9.78 25.93 22.16
N PRO A 405 -10.21 24.67 22.01
CA PRO A 405 -10.15 23.69 23.10
C PRO A 405 -8.72 23.59 23.67
N PRO A 406 -8.56 23.36 24.99
CA PRO A 406 -7.25 23.22 25.60
C PRO A 406 -6.52 22.00 25.02
N VAL A 407 -5.21 22.09 24.89
CA VAL A 407 -4.37 20.97 24.50
C VAL A 407 -4.42 19.91 25.59
N THR A 408 -4.67 18.68 25.19
CA THR A 408 -4.77 17.54 26.11
C THR A 408 -3.53 16.64 26.04
N ARG A 409 -3.34 15.78 27.03
CA ARG A 409 -2.30 14.75 26.98
C ARG A 409 -2.54 13.78 25.80
N ALA A 410 -3.80 13.53 25.45
CA ALA A 410 -4.15 12.71 24.30
C ALA A 410 -3.65 13.32 22.99
N ASP A 411 -3.77 14.64 22.80
CA ASP A 411 -3.23 15.33 21.62
C ASP A 411 -1.71 15.18 21.52
N VAL A 412 -1.02 15.32 22.63
CA VAL A 412 0.45 15.20 22.70
C VAL A 412 0.89 13.76 22.38
N TYR A 413 0.25 12.76 22.99
CA TYR A 413 0.55 11.36 22.68
C TYR A 413 0.21 11.01 21.23
N ALA A 414 -0.88 11.52 20.67
CA ALA A 414 -1.22 11.30 19.27
C ALA A 414 -0.14 11.88 18.34
N LEU A 415 0.34 13.09 18.60
CA LEU A 415 1.38 13.71 17.77
C LEU A 415 2.75 13.01 17.94
N LEU A 416 3.08 12.52 19.15
CA LEU A 416 4.25 11.65 19.36
C LEU A 416 4.09 10.33 18.58
N GLY A 417 2.88 9.78 18.51
CA GLY A 417 2.57 8.62 17.70
C GLY A 417 2.80 8.86 16.21
N ASP A 418 2.41 10.03 15.70
CA ASP A 418 2.69 10.43 14.33
C ASP A 418 4.19 10.52 14.04
N LEU A 419 4.97 11.13 14.94
CA LEU A 419 6.42 11.21 14.83
C LEU A 419 7.05 9.82 14.73
N GLU A 420 6.71 8.91 15.64
CA GLU A 420 7.22 7.54 15.61
C GLU A 420 6.82 6.79 14.34
N ARG A 421 5.61 7.06 13.84
CA ARG A 421 5.13 6.47 12.60
C ARG A 421 5.93 6.96 11.38
N TRP A 422 6.26 8.26 11.32
CA TRP A 422 7.09 8.82 10.24
C TRP A 422 8.53 8.35 10.32
N ASP A 423 9.09 8.17 11.53
CA ASP A 423 10.40 7.56 11.74
C ASP A 423 10.42 6.05 11.41
N GLY A 424 9.24 5.46 11.16
CA GLY A 424 9.09 4.04 10.82
C GLY A 424 9.13 3.12 12.04
N ASP A 425 9.13 3.64 13.27
CA ASP A 425 9.00 2.83 14.48
C ASP A 425 7.52 2.56 14.81
N ARG A 426 7.00 1.55 14.13
CA ARG A 426 5.59 1.15 14.22
C ARG A 426 5.15 0.78 15.64
N LEU A 427 6.04 0.14 16.42
CA LEU A 427 5.71 -0.27 17.79
C LEU A 427 5.68 0.91 18.74
N ALA A 428 6.62 1.83 18.63
CA ALA A 428 6.61 3.06 19.40
C ALA A 428 5.36 3.88 19.06
N ALA A 429 5.05 4.05 17.78
CA ALA A 429 3.85 4.75 17.32
C ALA A 429 2.56 4.18 17.91
N VAL A 430 2.36 2.86 17.85
CA VAL A 430 1.21 2.19 18.46
C VAL A 430 1.15 2.45 19.96
N GLY A 431 2.30 2.36 20.65
CA GLY A 431 2.36 2.61 22.08
C GLY A 431 1.95 4.04 22.47
N GLN A 432 2.25 5.03 21.63
CA GLN A 432 1.83 6.41 21.86
C GLN A 432 0.33 6.60 21.58
N TYR A 433 -0.19 6.06 20.48
CA TYR A 433 -1.63 6.12 20.18
C TYR A 433 -2.48 5.39 21.24
N GLU A 434 -2.02 4.23 21.73
CA GLU A 434 -2.71 3.53 22.83
C GLU A 434 -2.73 4.37 24.12
N ARG A 435 -1.67 5.14 24.41
CA ARG A 435 -1.67 6.10 25.52
C ARG A 435 -2.65 7.25 25.27
N ALA A 436 -2.71 7.79 24.06
CA ALA A 436 -3.68 8.82 23.70
C ALA A 436 -5.11 8.32 23.92
N LEU A 437 -5.44 7.11 23.48
CA LEU A 437 -6.76 6.49 23.66
C LEU A 437 -7.04 6.07 25.11
N ALA A 438 -6.03 5.89 25.93
CA ALA A 438 -6.21 5.65 27.37
C ALA A 438 -6.62 6.95 28.11
N GLU A 439 -6.15 8.12 27.65
CA GLU A 439 -6.54 9.43 28.15
C GLU A 439 -7.89 9.88 27.56
N ASP A 440 -8.08 9.71 26.25
CA ASP A 440 -9.31 10.01 25.52
C ASP A 440 -9.68 8.87 24.56
N PRO A 441 -10.62 7.98 24.95
CA PRO A 441 -11.04 6.84 24.11
C PRO A 441 -11.66 7.22 22.76
N GLU A 442 -12.13 8.46 22.58
CA GLU A 442 -12.73 8.94 21.34
C GLU A 442 -11.78 9.82 20.53
N HIS A 443 -10.49 9.89 20.88
CA HIS A 443 -9.52 10.73 20.20
C HIS A 443 -9.34 10.34 18.72
N ALA A 444 -9.81 11.18 17.82
CA ALA A 444 -9.89 10.93 16.40
C ALA A 444 -8.51 10.67 15.77
N GLY A 445 -7.50 11.51 16.06
CA GLY A 445 -6.16 11.39 15.48
C GLY A 445 -5.45 10.08 15.88
N ALA A 446 -5.61 9.65 17.14
CA ALA A 446 -5.02 8.39 17.59
C ALA A 446 -5.71 7.17 16.96
N THR A 447 -7.04 7.22 16.82
CA THR A 447 -7.81 6.17 16.14
C THR A 447 -7.43 6.06 14.66
N GLU A 448 -7.31 7.18 13.97
CA GLU A 448 -6.87 7.24 12.57
C GLU A 448 -5.44 6.75 12.41
N GLY A 449 -4.52 7.17 13.29
CA GLY A 449 -3.13 6.73 13.29
C GLY A 449 -3.00 5.21 13.42
N LEU A 450 -3.75 4.59 14.34
CA LEU A 450 -3.81 3.12 14.47
C LEU A 450 -4.41 2.45 13.22
N ALA A 451 -5.45 3.03 12.63
CA ALA A 451 -6.07 2.51 11.42
C ALA A 451 -5.09 2.55 10.22
N ILE A 452 -4.32 3.63 10.08
CA ILE A 452 -3.27 3.74 9.06
C ILE A 452 -2.21 2.65 9.26
N ILE A 453 -1.71 2.49 10.51
CA ILE A 453 -0.73 1.44 10.81
C ILE A 453 -1.31 0.06 10.51
N ARG A 454 -2.57 -0.22 10.84
CA ARG A 454 -3.21 -1.52 10.54
C ARG A 454 -3.28 -1.75 9.04
N ALA A 455 -3.71 -0.76 8.28
CA ALA A 455 -3.76 -0.85 6.81
C ALA A 455 -2.38 -1.09 6.19
N ASP A 456 -1.34 -0.46 6.72
CA ASP A 456 0.04 -0.68 6.27
C ASP A 456 0.56 -2.08 6.62
N VAL A 457 0.20 -2.61 7.79
CA VAL A 457 0.51 -3.99 8.19
C VAL A 457 -0.19 -4.97 7.26
N ASP A 458 -1.47 -4.81 7.00
CA ASP A 458 -2.24 -5.68 6.12
C ASP A 458 -1.68 -5.65 4.69
N ARG A 459 -1.32 -4.46 4.18
CA ARG A 459 -0.64 -4.30 2.88
C ARG A 459 0.70 -5.01 2.85
N MET A 460 1.54 -4.78 3.87
CA MET A 460 2.84 -5.44 4.00
C MET A 460 2.69 -6.97 4.06
N MET A 461 1.70 -7.49 4.80
CA MET A 461 1.43 -8.93 4.87
C MET A 461 1.04 -9.47 3.49
N ILE A 462 0.14 -8.82 2.77
CA ILE A 462 -0.26 -9.22 1.42
C ILE A 462 0.94 -9.20 0.46
N GLU A 463 1.76 -8.16 0.51
CA GLU A 463 2.96 -8.03 -0.33
C GLU A 463 4.04 -9.07 0.01
N THR A 464 4.21 -9.38 1.30
CA THR A 464 5.24 -10.34 1.77
C THR A 464 4.81 -11.79 1.53
N GLU A 465 3.58 -12.14 1.90
CA GLU A 465 3.09 -13.53 1.87
C GLU A 465 2.44 -13.88 0.53
N GLN A 466 1.98 -12.89 -0.22
CA GLN A 466 1.46 -13.00 -1.59
C GLN A 466 0.42 -14.12 -1.75
N PRO A 467 -0.75 -14.03 -1.09
CA PRO A 467 -1.75 -15.09 -1.10
C PRO A 467 -2.21 -15.44 -2.53
N HIS A 468 -2.19 -16.73 -2.87
CA HIS A 468 -2.54 -17.23 -4.19
C HIS A 468 -2.79 -18.74 -4.20
N LEU A 469 -3.44 -19.21 -5.26
CA LEU A 469 -3.51 -20.62 -5.64
C LEU A 469 -2.86 -20.77 -7.01
N GLY A 470 -1.90 -21.65 -7.14
CA GLY A 470 -1.14 -21.71 -8.38
C GLY A 470 -0.34 -22.98 -8.60
N GLY A 471 0.59 -22.89 -9.50
CA GLY A 471 1.51 -23.97 -9.84
C GLY A 471 2.96 -23.53 -9.75
N ILE A 472 3.84 -24.50 -9.52
CA ILE A 472 5.29 -24.32 -9.47
C ILE A 472 5.97 -25.31 -10.42
N ALA A 473 7.05 -24.84 -11.03
CA ALA A 473 7.98 -25.67 -11.78
C ALA A 473 9.42 -25.18 -11.49
N ASN A 474 10.19 -25.97 -10.79
CA ASN A 474 11.57 -25.64 -10.43
C ASN A 474 12.53 -26.62 -11.06
N SER A 475 13.65 -26.14 -11.53
CA SER A 475 14.74 -26.97 -12.05
C SER A 475 16.08 -26.53 -11.49
N LEU A 476 16.96 -27.49 -11.25
CA LEU A 476 18.36 -27.30 -10.89
C LEU A 476 19.18 -28.34 -11.61
N ALA A 477 20.19 -27.92 -12.31
CA ALA A 477 21.15 -28.80 -12.94
C ALA A 477 22.58 -28.32 -12.68
N ASP A 478 23.55 -29.23 -12.73
CA ASP A 478 24.97 -28.85 -12.63
C ASP A 478 25.83 -29.65 -13.60
N THR A 479 27.13 -29.37 -13.57
CA THR A 479 28.12 -30.04 -14.42
C THR A 479 28.60 -31.39 -13.88
N ASP A 480 28.13 -31.78 -12.70
CA ASP A 480 28.48 -33.08 -12.06
C ASP A 480 27.37 -34.13 -12.28
N ASP A 481 26.67 -34.01 -13.43
CA ASP A 481 25.61 -34.92 -13.86
C ASP A 481 24.37 -34.95 -12.95
N PHE A 482 24.12 -33.87 -12.22
CA PHE A 482 22.90 -33.76 -11.40
C PHE A 482 21.80 -32.93 -12.08
N LEU A 483 20.57 -33.45 -12.07
CA LEU A 483 19.39 -32.77 -12.49
C LEU A 483 18.25 -33.00 -11.49
N ARG A 484 17.59 -31.93 -11.03
CA ARG A 484 16.38 -31.99 -10.24
C ARG A 484 15.27 -31.21 -10.92
N LEU A 485 14.09 -31.79 -10.96
CA LEU A 485 12.86 -31.14 -11.43
C LEU A 485 11.76 -31.33 -10.39
N ASP A 486 11.15 -30.24 -9.97
CA ASP A 486 9.96 -30.24 -9.12
C ASP A 486 8.80 -29.62 -9.89
N LEU A 487 7.68 -30.31 -9.99
CA LEU A 487 6.45 -29.85 -10.63
C LEU A 487 5.27 -30.03 -9.66
N GLY A 488 4.50 -28.97 -9.42
CA GLY A 488 3.43 -29.09 -8.45
C GLY A 488 2.49 -27.90 -8.41
N GLY A 489 1.64 -27.94 -7.38
CA GLY A 489 0.75 -26.87 -7.02
C GLY A 489 1.15 -26.24 -5.70
N GLU A 490 0.82 -24.97 -5.54
CA GLU A 490 0.98 -24.25 -4.27
C GLU A 490 -0.26 -23.44 -3.96
N TRP A 491 -0.56 -23.33 -2.68
CA TRP A 491 -1.59 -22.47 -2.14
C TRP A 491 -1.04 -21.70 -0.95
N PHE A 492 -1.29 -20.40 -0.94
CA PHE A 492 -1.02 -19.52 0.20
C PHE A 492 -2.26 -18.69 0.50
N GLY A 493 -2.64 -18.61 1.76
CA GLY A 493 -3.75 -17.83 2.26
C GLY A 493 -3.36 -17.01 3.47
N ILE A 494 -4.05 -15.88 3.68
CA ILE A 494 -3.94 -15.02 4.86
C ILE A 494 -5.32 -14.96 5.50
N ASP A 495 -5.37 -15.14 6.82
CA ASP A 495 -6.55 -14.97 7.63
C ASP A 495 -6.17 -14.19 8.89
N GLU A 496 -6.57 -12.93 8.95
CA GLU A 496 -6.11 -11.95 9.94
C GLU A 496 -4.56 -11.89 10.00
N ASP A 497 -3.96 -12.27 11.13
CA ASP A 497 -2.50 -12.31 11.31
C ASP A 497 -1.89 -13.69 10.98
N TRP A 498 -2.70 -14.65 10.56
CA TRP A 498 -2.25 -16.01 10.23
C TRP A 498 -2.01 -16.16 8.74
N VAL A 499 -0.96 -16.91 8.43
CA VAL A 499 -0.59 -17.29 7.07
C VAL A 499 -0.52 -18.81 6.99
N TRP A 500 -1.13 -19.37 5.98
CA TRP A 500 -1.13 -20.79 5.71
C TRP A 500 -0.61 -21.03 4.30
N GLY A 501 0.31 -21.97 4.16
CA GLY A 501 0.86 -22.35 2.88
C GLY A 501 0.94 -23.85 2.73
N THR A 502 0.67 -24.34 1.53
CA THR A 502 0.93 -25.74 1.17
C THR A 502 1.51 -25.80 -0.23
N ARG A 503 2.44 -26.73 -0.43
CA ARG A 503 3.00 -27.10 -1.74
C ARG A 503 2.94 -28.60 -1.87
N THR A 504 2.53 -29.08 -3.02
CA THR A 504 2.46 -30.51 -3.32
C THR A 504 2.86 -30.76 -4.76
N GLY A 505 3.52 -31.87 -5.03
CA GLY A 505 3.91 -32.15 -6.41
C GLY A 505 4.73 -33.40 -6.57
N GLY A 506 5.22 -33.58 -7.78
CA GLY A 506 6.19 -34.58 -8.16
C GLY A 506 7.60 -34.01 -8.20
N ARG A 507 8.56 -34.82 -7.79
CA ARG A 507 10.00 -34.53 -7.84
C ARG A 507 10.69 -35.61 -8.63
N PHE A 508 11.56 -35.21 -9.54
CA PHE A 508 12.44 -36.06 -10.31
C PHE A 508 13.89 -35.65 -10.05
N VAL A 509 14.76 -36.64 -9.80
CA VAL A 509 16.20 -36.42 -9.61
C VAL A 509 16.97 -37.43 -10.46
N GLU A 510 17.89 -36.92 -11.26
CA GLU A 510 18.85 -37.73 -12.06
C GLU A 510 20.28 -37.42 -11.59
N GLY A 511 21.11 -38.41 -11.55
CA GLY A 511 22.52 -38.26 -11.18
C GLY A 511 23.27 -39.57 -11.12
N LEU A 512 24.44 -39.56 -10.49
CA LEU A 512 25.19 -40.78 -10.22
C LEU A 512 24.64 -41.45 -8.96
N ASP A 513 24.44 -42.76 -8.99
CA ASP A 513 24.03 -43.59 -7.85
C ASP A 513 25.20 -43.93 -6.91
N LEU A 514 24.92 -44.64 -5.82
CA LEU A 514 25.94 -45.09 -4.85
C LEU A 514 27.00 -46.04 -5.46
N THR A 515 26.75 -46.59 -6.65
CA THR A 515 27.69 -47.44 -7.39
C THR A 515 28.48 -46.70 -8.44
N GLY A 516 28.16 -45.40 -8.64
CA GLY A 516 28.77 -44.54 -9.68
C GLY A 516 28.13 -44.71 -11.05
N GLY A 517 26.99 -45.41 -11.15
CA GLY A 517 26.20 -45.53 -12.38
C GLY A 517 25.20 -44.36 -12.53
N ALA A 518 24.82 -44.09 -13.77
CA ALA A 518 23.72 -43.12 -13.99
C ALA A 518 22.39 -43.72 -13.55
N ALA A 519 21.68 -43.02 -12.70
CA ALA A 519 20.39 -43.43 -12.15
C ALA A 519 19.40 -42.25 -12.01
N GLN A 520 18.13 -42.57 -11.77
CA GLN A 520 17.09 -41.62 -11.54
C GLN A 520 16.20 -42.07 -10.39
N GLU A 521 15.65 -41.10 -9.66
CA GLU A 521 14.66 -41.28 -8.61
C GLU A 521 13.48 -40.39 -8.85
N GLU A 522 12.28 -40.89 -8.61
CA GLU A 522 11.04 -40.15 -8.75
C GLU A 522 10.23 -40.26 -7.45
N GLY A 523 9.53 -39.20 -7.09
CA GLY A 523 8.72 -39.21 -5.89
C GLY A 523 7.74 -38.07 -5.83
N LEU A 524 6.96 -38.08 -4.76
CA LEU A 524 6.03 -37.01 -4.42
C LEU A 524 6.56 -36.22 -3.25
N PHE A 525 6.19 -34.94 -3.19
CA PHE A 525 6.41 -34.13 -2.01
C PHE A 525 5.14 -33.39 -1.62
N ALA A 526 5.00 -33.14 -0.32
CA ALA A 526 3.99 -32.27 0.26
C ALA A 526 4.59 -31.48 1.41
N GLU A 527 4.42 -30.18 1.38
CA GLU A 527 4.92 -29.23 2.37
C GLU A 527 3.76 -28.43 2.92
N LEU A 528 3.79 -28.16 4.21
CA LEU A 528 2.82 -27.31 4.92
C LEU A 528 3.59 -26.27 5.72
N GLU A 529 3.12 -25.03 5.69
CA GLU A 529 3.61 -23.93 6.51
C GLU A 529 2.43 -23.31 7.25
N GLY A 530 2.59 -23.05 8.54
CA GLY A 530 1.71 -22.20 9.34
C GLY A 530 2.55 -21.08 9.95
N ALA A 531 2.20 -19.83 9.67
CA ALA A 531 2.90 -18.68 10.20
C ALA A 531 1.94 -17.70 10.85
N ARG A 532 2.46 -16.87 11.74
CA ARG A 532 1.71 -15.79 12.35
C ARG A 532 2.56 -14.54 12.46
N TRP A 533 1.95 -13.40 12.16
CA TRP A 533 2.48 -12.09 12.41
C TRP A 533 2.02 -11.57 13.79
N TRP A 534 2.95 -10.99 14.54
CA TRP A 534 2.77 -10.50 15.90
C TRP A 534 3.18 -9.03 15.97
N ARG A 535 2.70 -8.36 17.02
CA ARG A 535 3.11 -6.99 17.34
C ARG A 535 3.10 -6.07 16.13
N TRP A 536 1.91 -5.91 15.53
CA TRP A 536 1.72 -5.00 14.41
C TRP A 536 2.68 -5.26 13.24
N GLY A 537 2.90 -6.50 12.91
CA GLY A 537 3.73 -6.91 11.77
C GLY A 537 5.23 -6.75 11.97
N THR A 538 5.71 -6.62 13.19
CA THR A 538 7.16 -6.53 13.48
C THR A 538 7.82 -7.88 13.72
N ILE A 539 7.06 -8.90 14.10
CA ILE A 539 7.55 -10.27 14.34
C ILE A 539 6.70 -11.24 13.54
N ARG A 540 7.35 -12.08 12.74
CA ARG A 540 6.75 -13.24 12.09
C ARG A 540 7.35 -14.50 12.66
N THR A 541 6.53 -15.45 13.08
CA THR A 541 6.96 -16.81 13.44
C THR A 541 6.29 -17.80 12.51
N ALA A 542 7.01 -18.84 12.12
CA ALA A 542 6.47 -19.91 11.28
C ALA A 542 6.94 -21.27 11.75
N LEU A 543 6.05 -22.25 11.59
CA LEU A 543 6.36 -23.68 11.63
C LEU A 543 6.11 -24.23 10.24
N HIS A 544 7.00 -25.07 9.76
CA HIS A 544 6.83 -25.75 8.49
C HIS A 544 7.24 -27.21 8.62
N GLY A 545 6.63 -28.05 7.81
CA GLY A 545 6.97 -29.45 7.74
C GLY A 545 6.62 -30.00 6.37
N GLY A 546 7.31 -31.06 5.99
CA GLY A 546 7.12 -31.69 4.69
C GLY A 546 7.36 -33.18 4.74
N VAL A 547 6.79 -33.85 3.75
CA VAL A 547 7.01 -35.27 3.48
C VAL A 547 7.43 -35.42 2.03
N GLN A 548 8.30 -36.37 1.76
CA GLN A 548 8.64 -36.75 0.40
C GLN A 548 8.89 -38.25 0.28
N THR A 549 8.67 -38.80 -0.90
CA THR A 549 8.80 -40.25 -1.16
C THR A 549 9.82 -40.55 -2.27
N ILE A 550 10.85 -39.71 -2.39
CA ILE A 550 11.81 -39.80 -3.51
C ILE A 550 12.66 -41.09 -3.48
N ARG A 551 12.88 -41.67 -2.32
CA ARG A 551 13.55 -42.96 -2.16
C ARG A 551 12.53 -44.09 -2.21
N ALA A 552 12.72 -45.05 -3.09
CA ALA A 552 11.76 -46.11 -3.36
C ALA A 552 11.33 -46.83 -2.05
N GLY A 553 10.05 -46.68 -1.72
CA GLY A 553 9.41 -47.32 -0.54
C GLY A 553 9.64 -46.64 0.79
N GLU A 554 10.31 -45.49 0.83
CA GLU A 554 10.57 -44.74 2.07
C GLU A 554 9.91 -43.35 2.05
N VAL A 555 9.58 -42.85 3.25
CA VAL A 555 9.03 -41.54 3.48
C VAL A 555 10.01 -40.71 4.30
N ASP A 556 10.50 -39.63 3.72
CA ASP A 556 11.35 -38.65 4.39
C ASP A 556 10.50 -37.54 4.99
N LEU A 557 10.80 -37.23 6.24
CA LEU A 557 10.13 -36.13 6.97
C LEU A 557 11.11 -34.96 7.14
N GLY A 558 10.61 -33.76 6.95
CA GLY A 558 11.28 -32.52 7.30
C GLY A 558 10.41 -31.68 8.21
N ILE A 559 11.01 -31.01 9.16
CA ILE A 559 10.33 -30.03 10.04
C ILE A 559 11.26 -28.84 10.25
N GLY A 560 10.68 -27.67 10.47
CA GLY A 560 11.47 -26.50 10.80
C GLY A 560 10.63 -25.41 11.43
N ALA A 561 11.34 -24.43 11.94
CA ALA A 561 10.76 -23.22 12.51
C ALA A 561 11.54 -22.00 12.07
N SER A 562 10.86 -20.88 11.91
CA SER A 562 11.53 -19.61 11.61
C SER A 562 10.92 -18.44 12.37
N ALA A 563 11.76 -17.45 12.62
CA ALA A 563 11.35 -16.17 13.16
C ALA A 563 11.96 -15.04 12.34
N ARG A 564 11.15 -14.04 12.03
CA ARG A 564 11.58 -12.80 11.38
C ARG A 564 11.24 -11.63 12.27
N LEU A 565 12.21 -10.77 12.51
CA LEU A 565 12.02 -9.50 13.20
C LEU A 565 12.24 -8.36 12.20
N VAL A 566 11.28 -7.46 12.14
CA VAL A 566 11.35 -6.25 11.31
C VAL A 566 11.37 -5.06 12.26
N GLY A 567 12.47 -4.32 12.23
CA GLY A 567 12.67 -3.11 13.03
C GLY A 567 12.45 -1.84 12.22
N ALA A 568 12.51 -0.72 12.92
CA ALA A 568 12.47 0.61 12.32
C ALA A 568 13.56 0.79 11.26
N GLY A 569 13.30 1.63 10.25
CA GLY A 569 14.26 1.93 9.19
C GLY A 569 14.56 0.76 8.23
N GLY A 570 13.76 -0.32 8.25
CA GLY A 570 13.96 -1.46 7.35
C GLY A 570 14.99 -2.50 7.84
N ARG A 571 15.38 -2.44 9.11
CA ARG A 571 16.18 -3.49 9.76
C ARG A 571 15.43 -4.80 9.74
N ARG A 572 16.12 -5.89 9.41
CA ARG A 572 15.52 -7.21 9.36
C ARG A 572 16.47 -8.26 9.90
N THR A 573 15.96 -9.09 10.80
CA THR A 573 16.67 -10.28 11.31
C THR A 573 15.79 -11.50 11.07
N ASP A 574 16.34 -12.50 10.41
CA ASP A 574 15.70 -13.79 10.19
C ASP A 574 16.52 -14.87 10.91
N VAL A 575 15.85 -15.74 11.64
CA VAL A 575 16.43 -16.94 12.26
C VAL A 575 15.61 -18.13 11.81
N ARG A 576 16.27 -19.18 11.36
CA ARG A 576 15.61 -20.38 10.84
C ARG A 576 16.32 -21.64 11.33
N PHE A 577 15.55 -22.59 11.78
CA PHE A 577 15.96 -23.94 12.08
C PHE A 577 15.24 -24.91 11.15
N ASP A 578 15.97 -25.87 10.59
CA ASP A 578 15.42 -26.93 9.74
C ASP A 578 16.05 -28.28 10.12
N HIS A 579 15.21 -29.28 10.27
CA HIS A 579 15.56 -30.68 10.24
C HIS A 579 14.98 -31.28 8.97
N GLU A 580 15.82 -31.60 8.02
CA GLU A 580 15.37 -31.96 6.66
C GLU A 580 16.36 -32.86 5.95
N PRO A 581 15.93 -33.64 4.93
CA PRO A 581 16.84 -34.21 3.96
C PRO A 581 17.74 -33.17 3.31
N ALA A 582 19.01 -33.47 3.11
CA ALA A 582 20.03 -32.49 2.72
C ALA A 582 20.03 -32.10 1.23
N PHE A 583 18.86 -32.07 0.59
CA PHE A 583 18.71 -31.83 -0.86
C PHE A 583 19.29 -30.48 -1.34
N GLY A 584 19.20 -29.45 -0.55
CA GLY A 584 19.69 -28.13 -0.98
C GLY A 584 21.21 -27.98 -0.86
N LEU A 585 21.89 -28.92 -0.23
CA LEU A 585 23.32 -28.86 0.09
C LEU A 585 24.18 -29.66 -0.84
N THR A 586 23.69 -30.80 -1.22
CA THR A 586 24.52 -31.87 -1.70
C THR A 586 24.49 -31.96 -3.23
N ASN A 587 23.40 -31.54 -3.88
CA ASN A 587 23.23 -31.60 -5.34
C ASN A 587 23.81 -32.90 -5.95
N THR A 588 23.57 -34.04 -5.28
CA THR A 588 24.00 -35.36 -5.76
C THR A 588 22.88 -36.39 -5.48
N LEU A 589 22.63 -37.28 -6.41
CA LEU A 589 21.71 -38.39 -6.22
C LEU A 589 22.20 -39.35 -5.15
N GLN A 590 23.53 -39.53 -5.06
CA GLN A 590 24.16 -40.36 -4.03
C GLN A 590 23.79 -39.92 -2.61
N SER A 591 23.75 -38.63 -2.34
CA SER A 591 23.38 -38.13 -1.02
C SER A 591 21.89 -38.37 -0.71
N VAL A 592 21.02 -38.31 -1.73
CA VAL A 592 19.61 -38.70 -1.61
C VAL A 592 19.49 -40.17 -1.23
N GLN A 593 20.14 -41.03 -1.97
CA GLN A 593 20.12 -42.50 -1.74
C GLN A 593 20.77 -42.92 -0.42
N ALA A 594 21.78 -42.19 0.02
CA ALA A 594 22.46 -42.41 1.31
C ALA A 594 21.71 -41.81 2.51
N ASN A 595 20.50 -41.28 2.29
CA ASN A 595 19.68 -40.62 3.33
C ASN A 595 20.46 -39.55 4.12
N VAL A 596 21.13 -38.67 3.43
CA VAL A 596 21.83 -37.57 4.07
C VAL A 596 20.83 -36.57 4.59
N ARG A 597 20.87 -36.29 5.89
CA ARG A 597 19.99 -35.34 6.58
C ARG A 597 20.79 -34.22 7.22
N GLN A 598 20.17 -33.10 7.48
CA GLN A 598 20.80 -31.99 8.18
C GLN A 598 19.89 -31.41 9.26
N ASP A 599 20.52 -31.02 10.36
CA ASP A 599 20.01 -30.07 11.33
C ASP A 599 20.68 -28.73 11.07
N ARG A 600 19.97 -27.76 10.56
CA ARG A 600 20.52 -26.47 10.14
C ARG A 600 19.95 -25.34 10.98
N LEU A 601 20.81 -24.52 11.54
CA LEU A 601 20.44 -23.22 12.14
C LEU A 601 21.10 -22.12 11.34
N GLN A 602 20.28 -21.21 10.84
CA GLN A 602 20.71 -20.05 10.08
C GLN A 602 20.18 -18.77 10.73
N ALA A 603 21.05 -17.76 10.81
CA ALA A 603 20.66 -16.42 11.19
C ALA A 603 21.15 -15.44 10.13
N SER A 604 20.32 -14.50 9.74
CA SER A 604 20.69 -13.41 8.86
C SER A 604 20.20 -12.09 9.42
N HIS A 605 21.01 -11.04 9.23
CA HIS A 605 20.68 -9.68 9.61
C HIS A 605 20.98 -8.75 8.45
N THR A 606 20.03 -7.87 8.14
CA THR A 606 20.20 -6.80 7.15
C THR A 606 19.88 -5.49 7.80
N GLU A 607 20.79 -4.51 7.64
CA GLU A 607 20.65 -3.20 8.23
C GLU A 607 20.97 -2.11 7.20
N PRO A 608 20.03 -1.21 6.90
CA PRO A 608 20.31 0.05 6.24
C PRO A 608 21.16 0.95 7.16
N LEU A 609 22.22 1.53 6.65
CA LEU A 609 23.06 2.50 7.35
C LEU A 609 22.85 3.87 6.69
N GLY A 610 21.88 4.61 7.23
CA GLY A 610 21.35 5.82 6.60
C GLY A 610 20.70 5.52 5.23
N GLU A 611 20.55 6.54 4.41
CA GLU A 611 19.84 6.43 3.13
C GLU A 611 20.62 5.75 1.99
N ARG A 612 21.94 5.61 2.15
CA ARG A 612 22.83 5.27 1.03
C ARG A 612 23.56 3.96 1.15
N TRP A 613 23.54 3.32 2.30
CA TRP A 613 24.29 2.10 2.53
C TRP A 613 23.37 0.99 3.07
N VAL A 614 23.68 -0.23 2.74
CA VAL A 614 23.03 -1.43 3.27
C VAL A 614 24.11 -2.46 3.61
N THR A 615 23.96 -3.08 4.78
CA THR A 615 24.82 -4.20 5.22
C THR A 615 24.00 -5.45 5.39
N GLY A 616 24.59 -6.59 5.15
CA GLY A 616 23.99 -7.90 5.37
C GLY A 616 25.01 -8.87 5.95
N VAL A 617 24.60 -9.59 6.99
CA VAL A 617 25.38 -10.66 7.60
C VAL A 617 24.53 -11.93 7.63
N THR A 618 25.12 -13.06 7.29
CA THR A 618 24.47 -14.37 7.44
C THR A 618 25.47 -15.32 8.10
N ALA A 619 24.98 -16.08 9.05
CA ALA A 619 25.74 -17.16 9.70
C ALA A 619 24.88 -18.42 9.70
N GLU A 620 25.50 -19.55 9.44
CA GLU A 620 24.84 -20.84 9.40
C GLU A 620 25.71 -21.90 10.01
N VAL A 621 25.11 -22.77 10.80
CA VAL A 621 25.70 -24.03 11.26
C VAL A 621 24.75 -25.17 10.91
N ALA A 622 25.30 -26.22 10.34
CA ALA A 622 24.54 -27.44 10.06
C ALA A 622 25.28 -28.68 10.58
N SER A 623 24.54 -29.56 11.22
CA SER A 623 24.99 -30.93 11.56
C SER A 623 24.45 -31.87 10.49
N ILE A 624 25.31 -32.57 9.80
CA ILE A 624 24.98 -33.45 8.68
C ILE A 624 25.09 -34.90 9.14
N ASP A 625 24.02 -35.65 9.03
CA ASP A 625 23.94 -37.07 9.37
C ASP A 625 23.84 -37.92 8.08
N HIS A 626 24.47 -39.08 8.11
CA HIS A 626 24.55 -40.03 7.00
C HIS A 626 23.85 -41.32 7.42
N VAL A 627 22.53 -41.33 7.45
CA VAL A 627 21.69 -42.32 8.13
C VAL A 627 21.95 -43.73 7.63
N ASP A 628 22.09 -43.92 6.31
CA ASP A 628 22.20 -45.24 5.67
C ASP A 628 23.67 -45.65 5.39
N ILE A 629 24.63 -44.88 5.85
CA ILE A 629 26.05 -45.22 5.76
C ILE A 629 26.59 -45.70 7.10
N ALA A 630 26.76 -47.00 7.24
CA ALA A 630 27.26 -47.62 8.47
C ALA A 630 28.64 -47.11 8.90
N GLY A 631 28.74 -46.60 10.12
CA GLY A 631 29.99 -46.10 10.70
C GLY A 631 30.39 -44.70 10.23
N ALA A 632 29.63 -44.02 9.42
CA ALA A 632 29.86 -42.61 9.08
C ALA A 632 29.66 -41.71 10.30
N ALA A 633 30.64 -40.83 10.55
CA ALA A 633 30.50 -39.82 11.59
C ALA A 633 29.62 -38.65 11.07
N ARG A 634 28.96 -37.95 12.00
CA ARG A 634 28.27 -36.70 11.70
C ARG A 634 29.30 -35.65 11.27
N ASN A 635 28.98 -34.93 10.19
CA ASN A 635 29.80 -33.81 9.76
C ASN A 635 29.18 -32.48 10.23
N THR A 636 30.00 -31.46 10.42
CA THR A 636 29.56 -30.12 10.77
C THR A 636 29.96 -29.15 9.67
N ARG A 637 28.98 -28.39 9.18
CA ARG A 637 29.21 -27.31 8.22
C ARG A 637 29.05 -25.97 8.91
N LEU A 638 29.98 -25.08 8.67
CA LEU A 638 29.92 -23.68 9.07
C LEU A 638 29.92 -22.82 7.80
N GLN A 639 28.99 -21.93 7.68
CA GLN A 639 28.93 -20.96 6.57
C GLN A 639 28.65 -19.58 7.08
N GLY A 640 29.35 -18.59 6.53
CA GLY A 640 29.13 -17.17 6.80
C GLY A 640 29.13 -16.35 5.52
N ALA A 641 28.38 -15.25 5.54
CA ALA A 641 28.43 -14.27 4.46
C ALA A 641 28.33 -12.86 5.04
N LEU A 642 29.06 -11.95 4.42
CA LEU A 642 29.02 -10.52 4.72
C LEU A 642 28.84 -9.75 3.42
N SER A 643 27.99 -8.73 3.43
CA SER A 643 27.84 -7.83 2.29
C SER A 643 27.73 -6.38 2.76
N VAL A 644 28.35 -5.48 1.99
CA VAL A 644 28.20 -4.03 2.17
C VAL A 644 27.94 -3.42 0.79
N GLY A 645 26.85 -2.71 0.66
CA GLY A 645 26.43 -2.10 -0.60
C GLY A 645 26.09 -0.62 -0.46
N ARG A 646 26.37 0.13 -1.52
CA ARG A 646 25.97 1.51 -1.67
C ARG A 646 24.75 1.58 -2.59
N ILE A 647 23.68 2.18 -2.11
CA ILE A 647 22.47 2.46 -2.88
C ILE A 647 22.77 3.68 -3.76
N LEU A 648 22.87 3.46 -5.07
CA LEU A 648 23.15 4.50 -6.05
C LEU A 648 21.87 5.17 -6.56
N SER A 649 20.77 4.40 -6.57
CA SER A 649 19.43 4.88 -6.88
C SER A 649 18.39 3.90 -6.29
N ARG A 650 17.10 4.23 -6.35
CA ARG A 650 16.02 3.30 -5.95
C ARG A 650 16.08 1.95 -6.68
N GLN A 651 16.78 1.88 -7.80
CA GLN A 651 16.84 0.70 -8.67
C GLN A 651 18.20 -0.01 -8.63
N LEU A 652 19.26 0.63 -8.13
CA LEU A 652 20.62 0.13 -8.30
C LEU A 652 21.42 0.19 -6.99
N THR A 653 21.93 -0.96 -6.59
CA THR A 653 22.89 -1.09 -5.48
C THR A 653 24.18 -1.75 -5.99
N LEU A 654 25.30 -1.17 -5.65
CA LEU A 654 26.65 -1.71 -5.92
C LEU A 654 27.38 -1.95 -4.61
N GLY A 655 28.00 -3.10 -4.45
CA GLY A 655 28.69 -3.44 -3.21
C GLY A 655 29.74 -4.50 -3.35
N VAL A 656 30.21 -4.97 -2.20
CA VAL A 656 31.14 -6.10 -2.07
C VAL A 656 30.52 -7.14 -1.15
N SER A 657 30.70 -8.40 -1.49
CA SER A 657 30.31 -9.54 -0.66
C SER A 657 31.47 -10.52 -0.45
N ALA A 658 31.50 -11.10 0.72
CA ALA A 658 32.42 -12.18 1.08
C ALA A 658 31.60 -13.35 1.63
N ARG A 659 31.97 -14.56 1.28
CA ARG A 659 31.40 -15.81 1.79
C ARG A 659 32.50 -16.73 2.27
N ALA A 660 32.28 -17.40 3.38
CA ALA A 660 33.17 -18.44 3.92
C ALA A 660 32.35 -19.70 4.16
N LEU A 661 32.97 -20.85 3.84
CA LEU A 661 32.38 -22.18 4.05
C LEU A 661 33.48 -23.08 4.60
N HIS A 662 33.16 -23.85 5.62
CA HIS A 662 34.04 -24.82 6.23
C HIS A 662 33.29 -26.09 6.61
N TYR A 663 33.85 -27.24 6.31
CA TYR A 663 33.38 -28.52 6.84
C TYR A 663 34.40 -29.09 7.80
N ARG A 664 33.94 -29.54 8.97
CA ARG A 664 34.82 -30.07 10.00
C ARG A 664 35.46 -31.40 9.60
N ASP A 665 34.67 -32.33 9.09
CA ASP A 665 35.03 -33.68 8.77
C ASP A 665 34.81 -33.96 7.27
N ALA A 666 35.42 -35.02 6.75
CA ALA A 666 35.23 -35.43 5.37
C ALA A 666 33.85 -36.05 5.17
N ALA A 667 33.24 -35.80 4.02
CA ALA A 667 32.06 -36.51 3.59
C ALA A 667 32.38 -38.00 3.36
N PRO A 668 31.48 -38.92 3.74
CA PRO A 668 31.61 -40.32 3.36
C PRO A 668 31.70 -40.46 1.84
N ALA A 669 32.46 -41.43 1.37
CA ALA A 669 32.59 -41.70 -0.05
C ALA A 669 31.74 -42.92 -0.49
N ALA A 670 31.11 -42.81 -1.65
CA ALA A 670 30.47 -43.92 -2.35
C ALA A 670 31.10 -44.04 -3.74
N ALA A 671 31.36 -45.27 -4.17
CA ALA A 671 32.05 -45.54 -5.43
C ALA A 671 33.35 -44.73 -5.66
N GLY A 672 34.03 -44.35 -4.59
CA GLY A 672 35.28 -43.58 -4.64
C GLY A 672 35.11 -42.05 -4.76
N PHE A 673 33.88 -41.55 -4.71
CA PHE A 673 33.59 -40.13 -4.72
C PHE A 673 32.89 -39.69 -3.42
N PRO A 674 33.18 -38.47 -2.87
CA PRO A 674 32.44 -37.96 -1.71
C PRO A 674 30.98 -37.80 -2.06
N LEU A 675 30.09 -38.08 -1.10
CA LEU A 675 28.63 -37.93 -1.27
C LEU A 675 28.23 -36.50 -1.61
N TYR A 676 28.98 -35.54 -1.18
CA TYR A 676 28.80 -34.12 -1.48
C TYR A 676 30.14 -33.41 -1.44
N TRP A 677 30.22 -32.22 -2.04
CA TRP A 677 31.42 -31.39 -2.00
C TRP A 677 31.62 -30.82 -0.58
N ASP A 678 32.78 -31.08 0.02
CA ASP A 678 33.10 -30.81 1.42
C ASP A 678 34.51 -30.21 1.60
N PRO A 679 34.82 -29.05 1.06
CA PRO A 679 36.14 -28.42 1.21
C PRO A 679 36.46 -28.20 2.70
N ASP A 680 37.76 -28.28 3.05
CA ASP A 680 38.20 -27.86 4.37
C ASP A 680 37.92 -26.38 4.60
N ALA A 681 38.16 -25.55 3.59
CA ALA A 681 37.77 -24.16 3.61
C ALA A 681 37.51 -23.63 2.19
N ASN A 682 36.53 -22.80 2.07
CA ASN A 682 36.26 -21.99 0.88
C ASN A 682 35.99 -20.56 1.29
N LEU A 683 36.80 -19.62 0.81
CA LEU A 683 36.57 -18.17 0.96
C LEU A 683 36.35 -17.57 -0.41
N SER A 684 35.24 -16.89 -0.60
CA SER A 684 34.87 -16.22 -1.83
C SER A 684 34.66 -14.74 -1.58
N VAL A 685 35.22 -13.88 -2.42
CA VAL A 685 35.09 -12.43 -2.32
C VAL A 685 34.87 -11.84 -3.72
N GLY A 686 33.96 -10.92 -3.82
CA GLY A 686 33.70 -10.19 -5.07
C GLY A 686 32.75 -9.02 -4.95
N PRO A 687 32.79 -8.13 -5.94
CA PRO A 687 31.77 -7.10 -6.05
C PRO A 687 30.41 -7.73 -6.36
N TYR A 688 29.33 -7.05 -5.98
CA TYR A 688 28.00 -7.40 -6.46
C TYR A 688 27.28 -6.17 -7.01
N LEU A 689 26.41 -6.42 -7.99
CA LEU A 689 25.48 -5.47 -8.55
C LEU A 689 24.11 -6.05 -8.36
N GLN A 690 23.22 -5.28 -7.75
CA GLN A 690 21.80 -5.58 -7.62
C GLN A 690 21.00 -4.49 -8.33
N TRP A 691 20.14 -4.89 -9.24
CA TRP A 691 19.33 -4.00 -10.04
C TRP A 691 17.89 -4.49 -10.08
N THR A 692 16.98 -3.56 -9.75
CA THR A 692 15.54 -3.81 -9.78
C THR A 692 14.89 -2.75 -10.65
N ARG A 693 14.11 -3.14 -11.65
CA ARG A 693 13.48 -2.22 -12.58
C ARG A 693 12.03 -2.57 -12.83
N PRO A 694 11.08 -1.66 -12.59
CA PRO A 694 9.75 -1.79 -13.12
C PRO A 694 9.81 -1.67 -14.68
N LEU A 695 9.32 -2.68 -15.37
CA LEU A 695 9.22 -2.70 -16.84
C LEU A 695 7.89 -2.08 -17.30
N SER A 696 6.85 -2.21 -16.45
CA SER A 696 5.54 -1.58 -16.62
C SER A 696 4.83 -1.56 -15.26
N THR A 697 3.59 -1.08 -15.20
CA THR A 697 2.74 -1.12 -14.00
C THR A 697 2.59 -2.53 -13.41
N TRP A 698 2.70 -3.57 -14.24
CA TRP A 698 2.46 -4.95 -13.84
C TRP A 698 3.70 -5.85 -13.87
N TRP A 699 4.78 -5.41 -14.49
CA TRP A 699 5.98 -6.20 -14.67
C TRP A 699 7.18 -5.56 -13.99
N GLU A 700 7.91 -6.35 -13.24
CA GLU A 700 9.16 -5.97 -12.62
C GLU A 700 10.25 -6.99 -12.96
N MET A 701 11.46 -6.51 -13.17
CA MET A 701 12.65 -7.32 -13.33
C MET A 701 13.64 -7.01 -12.22
N ASP A 702 14.18 -8.05 -11.62
CA ASP A 702 15.29 -7.96 -10.69
C ASP A 702 16.49 -8.78 -11.20
N ALA A 703 17.67 -8.27 -10.97
CA ALA A 703 18.91 -8.95 -11.34
C ALA A 703 19.97 -8.74 -10.26
N ARG A 704 20.66 -9.81 -9.92
CA ARG A 704 21.86 -9.76 -9.07
C ARG A 704 23.00 -10.49 -9.75
N LEU A 705 24.13 -9.83 -9.86
CA LEU A 705 25.35 -10.36 -10.41
C LEU A 705 26.46 -10.22 -9.37
N THR A 706 27.17 -11.29 -9.09
CA THR A 706 28.27 -11.31 -8.13
C THR A 706 29.45 -12.04 -8.78
N PRO A 707 30.28 -11.34 -9.57
CA PRO A 707 31.57 -11.88 -10.00
C PRO A 707 32.55 -11.81 -8.84
N GLY A 708 33.39 -12.83 -8.73
CA GLY A 708 34.37 -12.89 -7.65
C GLY A 708 35.44 -13.92 -7.89
N VAL A 709 36.18 -14.16 -6.84
CA VAL A 709 37.24 -15.16 -6.78
C VAL A 709 37.03 -15.99 -5.51
N ALA A 710 37.15 -17.30 -5.63
CA ALA A 710 37.14 -18.22 -4.51
C ALA A 710 38.51 -18.85 -4.30
N TRP A 711 38.92 -18.88 -3.06
CA TRP A 711 40.09 -19.62 -2.57
C TRP A 711 39.57 -20.89 -1.87
N ILE A 712 39.94 -22.05 -2.43
CA ILE A 712 39.40 -23.32 -1.99
C ILE A 712 40.58 -24.18 -1.46
N ASN A 713 40.42 -24.61 -0.22
CA ASN A 713 41.30 -25.61 0.35
C ASN A 713 40.57 -26.96 0.32
N GLU A 714 40.91 -27.79 -0.65
CA GLU A 714 40.38 -29.15 -0.75
C GLU A 714 41.09 -30.10 0.24
N ARG A 715 40.32 -30.95 0.92
CA ARG A 715 40.91 -31.89 1.94
C ARG A 715 41.91 -32.85 1.36
N ALA A 716 41.80 -33.18 0.09
CA ALA A 716 42.67 -34.13 -0.59
C ALA A 716 44.01 -33.52 -1.06
N THR A 717 44.17 -32.20 -0.99
CA THR A 717 45.35 -31.49 -1.49
C THR A 717 45.88 -30.52 -0.43
N THR A 718 47.14 -30.21 -0.47
CA THR A 718 47.80 -29.20 0.39
C THR A 718 47.75 -27.81 -0.26
N ASP A 719 47.37 -27.74 -1.50
CA ASP A 719 47.41 -26.52 -2.30
C ASP A 719 46.05 -25.84 -2.30
N VAL A 720 46.03 -24.53 -2.15
CA VAL A 720 44.83 -23.70 -2.28
C VAL A 720 44.54 -23.49 -3.76
N GLU A 721 43.41 -23.96 -4.23
CA GLU A 721 42.95 -23.72 -5.56
C GLU A 721 42.28 -22.33 -5.62
N VAL A 722 42.59 -21.54 -6.66
CA VAL A 722 41.96 -20.24 -6.89
C VAL A 722 41.11 -20.35 -8.14
N VAL A 723 39.83 -20.18 -7.97
CA VAL A 723 38.84 -20.29 -9.09
C VAL A 723 37.98 -19.04 -9.24
N PRO A 724 37.53 -18.74 -10.45
CA PRO A 724 36.49 -17.73 -10.62
C PRO A 724 35.20 -18.12 -9.87
N ASP A 725 34.67 -17.22 -9.10
CA ASP A 725 33.34 -17.35 -8.45
C ASP A 725 32.37 -16.38 -9.12
N LEU A 726 31.38 -16.92 -9.79
CA LEU A 726 30.34 -16.12 -10.44
C LEU A 726 28.99 -16.63 -10.00
N SER A 727 28.19 -15.75 -9.40
CA SER A 727 26.78 -16.01 -9.23
C SER A 727 25.94 -14.95 -9.93
N ALA A 728 24.90 -15.39 -10.62
CA ALA A 728 23.95 -14.54 -11.32
C ALA A 728 22.53 -15.02 -11.03
N ARG A 729 21.64 -14.09 -10.85
CA ARG A 729 20.22 -14.33 -10.68
C ARG A 729 19.46 -13.26 -11.44
N VAL A 730 18.50 -13.67 -12.24
CA VAL A 730 17.60 -12.75 -12.96
C VAL A 730 16.19 -13.25 -12.77
N GLY A 731 15.36 -12.40 -12.19
CA GLY A 731 13.94 -12.62 -11.97
C GLY A 731 13.11 -11.67 -12.82
N VAL A 732 12.01 -12.17 -13.35
CA VAL A 732 10.96 -11.37 -13.97
C VAL A 732 9.66 -11.77 -13.31
N ARG A 733 8.98 -10.80 -12.72
CA ARG A 733 7.68 -11.04 -12.09
C ARG A 733 6.61 -10.14 -12.66
N ARG A 734 5.44 -10.71 -12.80
CA ARG A 734 4.21 -10.00 -13.10
C ARG A 734 3.31 -10.04 -11.87
N GLU A 735 2.89 -8.88 -11.41
CA GLU A 735 1.96 -8.77 -10.32
C GLU A 735 0.73 -7.99 -10.76
N GLY A 736 -0.35 -8.69 -11.05
CA GLY A 736 -1.64 -8.11 -11.39
C GLY A 736 -2.65 -8.33 -10.27
N ALA A 737 -3.80 -7.65 -10.34
CA ALA A 737 -4.88 -7.82 -9.36
C ALA A 737 -5.40 -9.26 -9.27
N LYS A 738 -5.45 -9.96 -10.41
CA LYS A 738 -6.02 -11.33 -10.52
C LYS A 738 -4.96 -12.43 -10.62
N TYR A 739 -3.80 -12.15 -11.20
CA TYR A 739 -2.79 -13.16 -11.51
C TYR A 739 -1.40 -12.70 -11.13
N ARG A 740 -0.61 -13.64 -10.66
CA ARG A 740 0.82 -13.53 -10.42
C ARG A 740 1.57 -14.51 -11.29
N THR A 741 2.71 -14.11 -11.82
CA THR A 741 3.66 -14.99 -12.49
C THR A 741 5.06 -14.55 -12.14
N ALA A 742 5.92 -15.48 -11.78
CA ALA A 742 7.34 -15.19 -11.57
C ALA A 742 8.17 -16.25 -12.31
N VAL A 743 9.23 -15.80 -12.95
CA VAL A 743 10.24 -16.64 -13.58
C VAL A 743 11.59 -16.15 -13.10
N GLU A 744 12.37 -17.03 -12.52
CA GLU A 744 13.69 -16.73 -12.03
C GLU A 744 14.72 -17.70 -12.64
N PHE A 745 15.77 -17.15 -13.19
CA PHE A 745 16.93 -17.86 -13.66
C PHE A 745 18.07 -17.65 -12.68
N PHE A 746 18.79 -18.71 -12.34
CA PHE A 746 19.99 -18.60 -11.54
C PHE A 746 21.15 -19.38 -12.16
N TYR A 747 22.33 -18.88 -11.92
CA TYR A 747 23.60 -19.48 -12.31
C TYR A 747 24.61 -19.35 -11.18
N GLY A 748 25.37 -20.40 -10.92
CA GLY A 748 26.44 -20.41 -9.93
C GLY A 748 27.67 -21.15 -10.43
N GLN A 749 28.82 -20.61 -10.06
CA GLN A 749 30.14 -21.19 -10.31
C GLN A 749 31.00 -20.94 -9.06
N GLY A 750 32.04 -21.73 -8.80
CA GLY A 750 32.97 -21.42 -7.71
C GLY A 750 33.18 -22.52 -6.67
N ARG A 751 32.74 -23.77 -6.95
CA ARG A 751 33.09 -24.93 -6.10
C ARG A 751 34.46 -25.49 -6.39
N PHE A 752 34.81 -25.65 -7.69
CA PHE A 752 36.13 -26.10 -8.20
C PHE A 752 36.21 -25.71 -9.68
N THR A 753 37.40 -25.87 -10.28
CA THR A 753 37.60 -25.51 -11.68
C THR A 753 36.65 -26.30 -12.59
N GLY A 754 35.78 -25.59 -13.32
CA GLY A 754 34.82 -26.18 -14.25
C GLY A 754 33.44 -26.49 -13.68
N TYR A 755 33.20 -26.39 -12.37
CA TYR A 755 31.85 -26.56 -11.79
C TYR A 755 30.94 -25.40 -12.14
N ARG A 756 29.74 -25.71 -12.57
CA ARG A 756 28.67 -24.77 -12.83
C ARG A 756 27.34 -25.37 -12.41
N SER A 757 26.50 -24.55 -11.78
CA SER A 757 25.09 -24.90 -11.51
C SER A 757 24.19 -23.84 -12.09
N TYR A 758 23.01 -24.24 -12.55
CA TYR A 758 22.02 -23.37 -13.15
C TYR A 758 20.62 -23.95 -12.98
N GLY A 759 19.62 -23.07 -13.00
CA GLY A 759 18.25 -23.53 -12.93
C GLY A 759 17.25 -22.44 -13.23
N VAL A 760 16.01 -22.86 -13.24
CA VAL A 760 14.84 -21.99 -13.47
C VAL A 760 13.78 -22.32 -12.43
N ASN A 761 13.26 -21.30 -11.81
CA ASN A 761 12.08 -21.38 -10.96
C ASN A 761 10.93 -20.65 -11.67
N VAL A 762 9.81 -21.29 -11.81
CA VAL A 762 8.59 -20.73 -12.38
C VAL A 762 7.46 -20.89 -11.38
N SER A 763 6.77 -19.81 -11.09
CA SER A 763 5.52 -19.88 -10.35
C SER A 763 4.45 -19.04 -11.05
N PHE A 764 3.22 -19.49 -10.98
CA PHE A 764 2.06 -18.71 -11.39
C PHE A 764 0.93 -18.97 -10.40
N GLY A 765 0.09 -17.96 -10.17
CA GLY A 765 -1.01 -18.10 -9.23
C GLY A 765 -2.15 -17.13 -9.53
N ALA A 766 -3.36 -17.53 -9.16
CA ALA A 766 -4.54 -16.69 -9.16
C ALA A 766 -4.71 -16.07 -7.76
N ARG A 767 -4.90 -14.76 -7.70
CA ARG A 767 -5.21 -14.00 -6.48
C ARG A 767 -6.73 -13.86 -6.33
N GLY A 768 -7.23 -13.76 -5.11
CA GLY A 768 -8.62 -13.37 -4.85
C GLY A 768 -9.61 -14.49 -4.60
N TRP A 769 -9.18 -15.77 -4.55
CA TRP A 769 -10.11 -16.85 -4.26
C TRP A 769 -10.20 -17.24 -2.77
N PHE A 770 -9.30 -16.77 -1.90
CA PHE A 770 -9.20 -17.17 -0.47
C PHE A 770 -8.87 -15.99 0.47
N GLY A 771 -9.57 -14.87 0.33
CA GLY A 771 -9.46 -13.73 1.23
C GLY A 771 -10.81 -13.04 1.40
N ARG A 772 -11.77 -13.70 2.05
CA ARG A 772 -12.96 -13.05 2.61
C ARG A 772 -13.06 -13.39 4.08
N GLY A 773 -12.35 -12.63 4.86
CA GLY A 773 -12.61 -12.42 6.25
C GLY A 773 -12.17 -11.01 6.60
N GLY A 774 -13.11 -10.10 6.71
CA GLY A 774 -12.86 -8.72 7.13
C GLY A 774 -13.14 -7.69 6.03
N SER A 775 -14.26 -7.01 6.18
CA SER A 775 -14.56 -5.75 5.51
C SER A 775 -13.58 -4.69 5.99
N THR A 776 -12.46 -4.53 5.31
CA THR A 776 -11.65 -3.32 5.49
C THR A 776 -12.21 -2.26 4.56
N GLY A 777 -12.88 -1.27 5.14
CA GLY A 777 -13.19 -0.01 4.47
C GLY A 777 -11.90 0.55 3.89
N ARG A 778 -11.83 0.58 2.59
CA ARG A 778 -10.73 1.16 1.85
C ARG A 778 -11.01 2.66 1.78
N SER A 779 -10.38 3.44 2.63
CA SER A 779 -10.18 4.85 2.34
C SER A 779 -8.99 4.97 1.40
N ASP A 780 -9.25 5.09 0.12
CA ASP A 780 -8.21 5.42 -0.89
C ASP A 780 -7.93 6.93 -0.93
N ASP A 781 -7.89 7.59 0.21
CA ASP A 781 -7.42 8.98 0.35
C ASP A 781 -6.39 9.10 1.47
N ALA A 782 -5.20 8.56 1.19
CA ALA A 782 -4.02 9.11 1.82
C ALA A 782 -3.23 9.83 0.72
N GLY A 783 -3.45 11.13 0.65
CA GLY A 783 -2.69 12.03 -0.20
C GLY A 783 -1.21 11.74 -0.06
N SER A 784 -0.56 11.58 -1.18
CA SER A 784 0.89 11.54 -1.31
C SER A 784 1.47 12.76 -0.58
N PRO A 785 2.29 12.61 0.44
CA PRO A 785 3.04 13.74 0.92
C PRO A 785 4.08 14.08 -0.15
N ILE A 786 3.96 15.28 -0.64
CA ILE A 786 4.95 15.96 -1.45
C ILE A 786 6.25 16.03 -0.63
N ARG A 787 7.29 15.37 -1.17
CA ARG A 787 8.73 15.40 -0.88
C ARG A 787 9.21 14.67 0.35
#